data_5ac639cd4f1a57f394d540244e124b81
#
_entry.id   5ac639cd4f1a57f394d540244e124b81
#
_cell.length_a   1.000
_cell.length_b   1.000
_cell.length_c   1.000
_cell.angle_alpha   90.00
_cell.angle_beta   90.00
_cell.angle_gamma   90.00
#
_symmetry.space_group_name_H-M   'P 1'
#
loop_
_entity.id
_entity.type
_entity.pdbx_description
1 polymer ?
#
loop_
_entity_poly.entity_id
_entity_poly.type
_entity_poly.pdbx_seq_one_letter_code
_entity_poly.pdbx_strand_id
1 'polypeptide(L)'
;MGERGPAKKKKKKKFGLFMQQNLLLSFLLIVLIFVGLIVRLIYLNYSDGDKYEKRVLSQQTYMSNAIAYKRGSILDRNGIVLAESIHVYNLILDPLKIRSKEEYLEPTLKALRECFDVNEEEVRKIIEEKPKSQYVVYQKSIEAEKVEKFQALVKADKDKTIQGVWFEADYKRVYPYKSLACDVVGFTSAGTSTGIEAYYNEQLTGEDGREYGYFDSELNLERVVKEAANGNTVVSTIDANIQQIVEKQVAKFNKDIGSKNTAVLVMNPKNAEILAMTSGEQYDLNNPQDLTPFYKKKQLDRMSEEEKLEALNRIWRNFVVSDTFEPGSTFKPVTVAAALEEGLISPKTTFYCGGVKNVSGSHIHCAKRAGHGTITLAQTLMFSCNVALMDIGEKLKAHPFYRYQTNFMFGSRTGIDLPAETTGYIFKEENLGSTELATSSFGQGFNSSMIQIASAVSALVNGGSYYQPHLLKELQSDKGATIETNTAKLIKKAVSPETSAIVKNALFETVENGTATAAKVEGYQIGGKTGTAQKLPRKDKKYLVSFIGFAPVEDPEVVIYVVVDEPDVADQAHSTFASELFQKIASEVYPFLNIPRTAVEEEHDKGNAKEEVSKPDEKDDQKETPADGITPAGQVAPSVGDEEGSEQEDFDLPVADQSSSASNIYE
;
A
#
# COMPACT_ATOMS: atom_id res chain seq x y z
N MET A 1 -5.12 56.41 102.97
CA MET A 1 -5.37 55.03 103.34
C MET A 1 -6.46 54.47 102.49
N GLY A 2 -6.17 53.63 101.53
CA GLY A 2 -7.13 53.10 100.62
C GLY A 2 -6.73 51.63 100.35
N GLU A 3 -7.47 50.69 100.94
CA GLU A 3 -7.23 49.22 100.88
C GLU A 3 -7.45 48.72 99.43
N ARG A 4 -6.48 47.98 98.98
CA ARG A 4 -6.61 47.25 97.70
C ARG A 4 -7.27 45.85 98.05
N GLY A 5 -8.46 45.63 97.48
CA GLY A 5 -9.13 44.34 97.52
C GLY A 5 -8.43 43.24 96.69
N PRO A 6 -8.61 41.95 97.02
CA PRO A 6 -7.80 40.85 96.44
C PRO A 6 -8.19 40.54 95.02
N ALA A 7 -7.20 40.36 94.17
CA ALA A 7 -7.34 39.96 92.75
C ALA A 7 -8.02 38.55 92.62
N LYS A 8 -9.14 38.47 91.89
CA LYS A 8 -9.82 37.19 91.60
C LYS A 8 -8.94 36.31 90.70
N LYS A 9 -8.41 35.22 91.17
CA LYS A 9 -7.73 34.13 90.41
C LYS A 9 -8.70 33.57 89.35
N LYS A 10 -8.41 33.83 88.07
CA LYS A 10 -9.09 33.16 86.95
C LYS A 10 -8.87 31.66 87.01
N LYS A 11 -9.92 30.83 87.28
CA LYS A 11 -9.90 29.37 87.18
C LYS A 11 -9.45 28.95 85.76
N LYS A 12 -8.31 28.26 85.64
CA LYS A 12 -7.93 27.61 84.34
C LYS A 12 -9.00 26.57 84.05
N LYS A 13 -9.74 26.70 82.97
CA LYS A 13 -10.68 25.70 82.42
C LYS A 13 -9.83 24.46 82.12
N LYS A 14 -10.11 23.34 82.73
CA LYS A 14 -9.50 22.03 82.43
C LYS A 14 -9.94 21.61 81.03
N PHE A 15 -9.02 21.18 80.16
CA PHE A 15 -9.28 20.70 78.86
C PHE A 15 -10.08 19.40 78.91
N GLY A 16 -11.37 19.46 78.74
CA GLY A 16 -12.27 18.32 78.87
C GLY A 16 -12.18 17.37 77.68
N LEU A 17 -12.50 16.12 77.84
CA LEU A 17 -12.50 15.08 76.83
C LEU A 17 -13.31 15.53 75.57
N PHE A 18 -14.41 16.19 75.74
CA PHE A 18 -15.25 16.72 74.65
C PHE A 18 -14.54 17.82 73.83
N MET A 19 -13.74 18.67 74.47
CA MET A 19 -12.94 19.68 73.77
C MET A 19 -11.77 19.04 72.99
N GLN A 20 -11.20 17.94 73.52
CA GLN A 20 -10.16 17.17 72.82
C GLN A 20 -10.72 16.46 71.59
N GLN A 21 -11.90 15.85 71.68
CA GLN A 21 -12.60 15.22 70.57
C GLN A 21 -12.97 16.22 69.48
N ASN A 22 -13.53 17.39 69.85
CA ASN A 22 -13.85 18.45 68.85
C ASN A 22 -12.59 19.01 68.19
N LEU A 23 -11.49 19.15 68.91
CA LEU A 23 -10.20 19.58 68.36
C LEU A 23 -9.63 18.54 67.40
N LEU A 24 -9.70 17.24 67.77
CA LEU A 24 -9.30 16.14 66.91
C LEU A 24 -10.14 16.09 65.63
N LEU A 25 -11.48 16.27 65.77
CA LEU A 25 -12.42 16.27 64.63
C LEU A 25 -12.17 17.46 63.71
N SER A 26 -11.91 18.65 64.28
CA SER A 26 -11.53 19.84 63.52
C SER A 26 -10.16 19.66 62.80
N PHE A 27 -9.19 19.02 63.46
CA PHE A 27 -7.90 18.71 62.88
C PHE A 27 -8.07 17.72 61.69
N LEU A 28 -8.86 16.66 61.87
CA LEU A 28 -9.15 15.65 60.85
C LEU A 28 -9.86 16.28 59.64
N LEU A 29 -10.80 17.20 59.86
CA LEU A 29 -11.47 17.96 58.81
C LEU A 29 -10.46 18.82 58.00
N ILE A 30 -9.55 19.50 58.70
CA ILE A 30 -8.51 20.31 58.06
C ILE A 30 -7.58 19.43 57.23
N VAL A 31 -7.15 18.29 57.74
CA VAL A 31 -6.33 17.31 57.01
C VAL A 31 -7.04 16.80 55.78
N LEU A 32 -8.34 16.52 55.87
CA LEU A 32 -9.16 16.04 54.74
C LEU A 32 -9.30 17.11 53.65
N ILE A 33 -9.43 18.37 54.05
CA ILE A 33 -9.41 19.51 53.11
C ILE A 33 -8.06 19.64 52.41
N PHE A 34 -6.94 19.51 53.15
CA PHE A 34 -5.59 19.54 52.55
C PHE A 34 -5.36 18.37 51.60
N VAL A 35 -5.78 17.16 51.95
CA VAL A 35 -5.71 16.00 51.02
C VAL A 35 -6.53 16.27 49.77
N GLY A 36 -7.76 16.82 49.87
CA GLY A 36 -8.57 17.22 48.77
C GLY A 36 -7.91 18.27 47.86
N LEU A 37 -7.21 19.25 48.47
CA LEU A 37 -6.45 20.26 47.73
C LEU A 37 -5.24 19.66 47.00
N ILE A 38 -4.52 18.71 47.63
CA ILE A 38 -3.40 18.01 47.01
C ILE A 38 -3.88 17.16 45.83
N VAL A 39 -4.96 16.41 45.99
CA VAL A 39 -5.57 15.62 44.87
C VAL A 39 -6.02 16.56 43.77
N ARG A 40 -6.63 17.70 44.11
CA ARG A 40 -7.03 18.73 43.13
C ARG A 40 -5.82 19.33 42.39
N LEU A 41 -4.72 19.59 43.05
CA LEU A 41 -3.49 20.09 42.48
C LEU A 41 -2.86 19.06 41.52
N ILE A 42 -2.83 17.78 41.95
CA ILE A 42 -2.34 16.68 41.08
C ILE A 42 -3.22 16.57 39.82
N TYR A 43 -4.53 16.60 40.01
CA TYR A 43 -5.47 16.56 38.89
C TYR A 43 -5.29 17.74 37.94
N LEU A 44 -5.17 18.96 38.45
CA LEU A 44 -4.94 20.16 37.64
C LEU A 44 -3.60 20.11 36.91
N ASN A 45 -2.56 19.60 37.57
CA ASN A 45 -1.25 19.46 36.95
C ASN A 45 -1.27 18.40 35.83
N TYR A 46 -2.01 17.32 36.02
CA TYR A 46 -2.14 16.26 35.00
C TYR A 46 -3.08 16.66 33.83
N SER A 47 -4.20 17.34 34.14
CA SER A 47 -5.24 17.69 33.13
C SER A 47 -4.94 18.99 32.37
N ASP A 48 -4.43 19.99 33.06
CA ASP A 48 -4.27 21.36 32.53
C ASP A 48 -2.85 21.91 32.71
N GLY A 49 -1.87 21.08 33.13
CA GLY A 49 -0.50 21.51 33.42
C GLY A 49 0.11 22.28 32.25
N ASP A 50 0.05 21.72 31.05
CA ASP A 50 0.56 22.34 29.82
C ASP A 50 -0.14 23.65 29.48
N LYS A 51 -1.41 23.80 29.80
CA LYS A 51 -2.22 24.99 29.53
C LYS A 51 -1.84 26.12 30.51
N TYR A 52 -1.61 25.78 31.78
CA TYR A 52 -1.16 26.76 32.77
C TYR A 52 0.29 27.15 32.55
N GLU A 53 1.16 26.21 32.19
CA GLU A 53 2.54 26.48 31.81
C GLU A 53 2.60 27.42 30.59
N LYS A 54 1.83 27.13 29.53
CA LYS A 54 1.68 28.02 28.37
C LYS A 54 1.19 29.41 28.77
N ARG A 55 0.30 29.54 29.73
CA ARG A 55 -0.30 30.80 30.16
C ARG A 55 0.70 31.63 31.02
N VAL A 56 1.45 30.99 31.90
CA VAL A 56 2.52 31.61 32.69
C VAL A 56 3.64 32.11 31.78
N LEU A 57 4.10 31.22 30.87
CA LEU A 57 5.13 31.53 29.89
C LEU A 57 4.70 32.67 28.93
N SER A 58 3.44 32.73 28.51
CA SER A 58 2.92 33.81 27.64
C SER A 58 2.86 35.16 28.31
N GLN A 59 2.80 35.23 29.63
CA GLN A 59 2.78 36.47 30.36
C GLN A 59 4.19 37.03 30.69
N GLN A 60 5.20 36.16 30.65
CA GLN A 60 6.61 36.53 30.98
C GLN A 60 7.53 36.54 29.76
N THR A 61 7.06 36.12 28.57
CA THR A 61 7.92 35.96 27.39
C THR A 61 8.09 37.26 26.60
N TYR A 62 9.30 37.67 26.45
CA TYR A 62 9.70 38.74 25.50
C TYR A 62 9.90 38.19 24.07
N MET A 63 10.28 36.93 23.94
CA MET A 63 10.42 36.21 22.67
C MET A 63 9.98 34.76 22.85
N SER A 64 9.21 34.25 21.93
CA SER A 64 8.82 32.82 21.86
C SER A 64 9.00 32.31 20.43
N ASN A 65 9.98 31.45 20.23
CA ASN A 65 10.23 30.82 18.93
C ASN A 65 9.75 29.33 18.97
N ALA A 66 9.02 28.92 17.94
CA ALA A 66 8.71 27.52 17.76
C ALA A 66 9.96 26.77 17.26
N ILE A 67 10.19 25.59 17.78
CA ILE A 67 11.21 24.65 17.30
C ILE A 67 10.46 23.57 16.56
N ALA A 68 10.59 23.55 15.23
CA ALA A 68 9.90 22.58 14.39
C ALA A 68 10.31 21.13 14.73
N TYR A 69 9.35 20.23 14.81
CA TYR A 69 9.63 18.80 14.93
C TYR A 69 10.05 18.20 13.58
N LYS A 70 10.84 17.14 13.63
CA LYS A 70 11.16 16.31 12.47
C LYS A 70 10.08 15.24 12.29
N ARG A 71 9.35 15.23 11.14
CA ARG A 71 8.44 14.15 10.80
C ARG A 71 9.22 12.84 10.61
N GLY A 72 8.73 11.75 11.18
CA GLY A 72 9.38 10.44 11.17
C GLY A 72 9.64 9.91 9.76
N SER A 73 10.64 9.07 9.62
CA SER A 73 11.03 8.48 8.34
C SER A 73 10.15 7.29 7.97
N ILE A 74 10.05 7.00 6.67
CA ILE A 74 9.48 5.75 6.16
C ILE A 74 10.63 5.00 5.51
N LEU A 75 10.87 3.77 5.99
CA LEU A 75 11.93 2.89 5.52
C LEU A 75 11.34 1.67 4.82
N ASP A 76 12.08 1.08 3.90
CA ASP A 76 11.81 -0.26 3.41
C ASP A 76 12.15 -1.31 4.48
N ARG A 77 11.90 -2.59 4.21
CA ARG A 77 12.17 -3.68 5.15
C ARG A 77 13.64 -3.87 5.51
N ASN A 78 14.55 -3.33 4.70
CA ASN A 78 16.01 -3.45 4.83
C ASN A 78 16.66 -2.16 5.34
N GLY A 79 15.86 -1.12 5.68
CA GLY A 79 16.34 0.17 6.18
C GLY A 79 16.65 1.20 5.10
N ILE A 80 16.27 0.95 3.84
CA ILE A 80 16.39 1.94 2.75
C ILE A 80 15.36 3.05 3.00
N VAL A 81 15.81 4.31 2.94
CA VAL A 81 14.97 5.49 3.20
C VAL A 81 14.05 5.75 2.01
N LEU A 82 12.74 5.53 2.17
CA LEU A 82 11.71 5.83 1.17
C LEU A 82 11.16 7.26 1.32
N ALA A 83 11.08 7.76 2.55
CA ALA A 83 10.69 9.13 2.86
C ALA A 83 11.39 9.62 4.11
N GLU A 84 11.90 10.84 4.08
CA GLU A 84 12.52 11.49 5.24
C GLU A 84 12.26 12.99 5.27
N SER A 85 12.50 13.61 6.43
CA SER A 85 12.46 15.06 6.58
C SER A 85 13.88 15.59 6.72
N ILE A 86 14.30 16.43 5.77
CA ILE A 86 15.61 17.08 5.78
C ILE A 86 15.50 18.46 6.40
N HIS A 87 16.55 18.88 7.07
CA HIS A 87 16.64 20.19 7.69
C HIS A 87 16.80 21.28 6.62
N VAL A 88 15.95 22.29 6.67
CA VAL A 88 15.94 23.44 5.77
C VAL A 88 15.74 24.74 6.56
N TYR A 89 15.84 25.87 5.89
CA TYR A 89 15.64 27.17 6.51
C TYR A 89 14.64 28.00 5.72
N ASN A 90 13.84 28.79 6.44
CA ASN A 90 13.00 29.83 5.87
C ASN A 90 13.73 31.18 6.01
N LEU A 91 13.87 31.92 4.90
CA LEU A 91 14.44 33.25 4.86
C LEU A 91 13.42 34.28 5.31
N ILE A 92 13.73 34.96 6.39
CA ILE A 92 12.88 36.00 6.97
C ILE A 92 13.51 37.37 6.73
N LEU A 93 12.70 38.29 6.22
CA LEU A 93 13.05 39.69 6.07
C LEU A 93 12.42 40.52 7.19
N ASP A 94 13.19 41.49 7.72
CA ASP A 94 12.75 42.57 8.60
C ASP A 94 12.82 43.90 7.86
N PRO A 95 11.76 44.29 7.13
CA PRO A 95 11.71 45.56 6.43
C PRO A 95 11.96 46.77 7.33
N LEU A 96 11.45 46.73 8.57
CA LEU A 96 11.69 47.86 9.54
C LEU A 96 13.17 48.02 9.85
N LYS A 97 13.90 46.92 10.07
CA LYS A 97 15.35 46.96 10.37
C LYS A 97 16.15 47.38 9.15
N ILE A 98 15.84 46.84 7.96
CA ILE A 98 16.55 47.21 6.72
C ILE A 98 16.42 48.71 6.42
N ARG A 99 15.24 49.29 6.68
CA ARG A 99 14.98 50.72 6.45
C ARG A 99 15.47 51.63 7.58
N SER A 100 15.86 51.07 8.71
CA SER A 100 16.26 51.90 9.88
C SER A 100 17.48 52.78 9.60
N LYS A 101 18.32 52.39 8.61
CA LYS A 101 19.41 53.19 8.09
C LYS A 101 19.56 52.98 6.59
N GLU A 102 19.90 54.07 5.89
CA GLU A 102 20.05 54.05 4.44
C GLU A 102 21.19 53.12 3.97
N GLU A 103 22.23 52.96 4.78
CA GLU A 103 23.41 52.13 4.54
C GLU A 103 23.13 50.61 4.57
N TYR A 104 21.96 50.15 5.04
CA TYR A 104 21.66 48.72 5.19
C TYR A 104 21.08 48.08 3.92
N LEU A 105 20.33 48.83 3.11
CA LEU A 105 19.54 48.30 2.00
C LEU A 105 20.42 47.64 0.91
N GLU A 106 21.36 48.40 0.34
CA GLU A 106 22.16 47.93 -0.80
C GLU A 106 23.09 46.76 -0.46
N PRO A 107 23.84 46.77 0.69
CA PRO A 107 24.65 45.60 1.07
C PRO A 107 23.84 44.38 1.36
N THR A 108 22.64 44.52 1.98
CA THR A 108 21.74 43.41 2.27
C THR A 108 21.20 42.79 1.00
N LEU A 109 20.72 43.60 0.02
CA LEU A 109 20.25 43.10 -1.27
C LEU A 109 21.36 42.40 -2.05
N LYS A 110 22.57 42.94 -2.05
CA LYS A 110 23.73 42.32 -2.70
C LYS A 110 24.03 40.94 -2.11
N ALA A 111 24.04 40.81 -0.79
CA ALA A 111 24.29 39.55 -0.08
C ALA A 111 23.17 38.51 -0.36
N LEU A 112 21.91 38.96 -0.36
CA LEU A 112 20.77 38.11 -0.70
C LEU A 112 20.86 37.57 -2.12
N ARG A 113 21.18 38.42 -3.10
CA ARG A 113 21.34 37.99 -4.51
C ARG A 113 22.51 37.02 -4.65
N GLU A 114 23.62 37.23 -3.98
CA GLU A 114 24.81 36.38 -4.08
C GLU A 114 24.58 34.96 -3.53
N CYS A 115 23.72 34.82 -2.52
CA CYS A 115 23.51 33.53 -1.83
C CYS A 115 22.26 32.81 -2.23
N PHE A 116 21.17 33.50 -2.63
CA PHE A 116 19.84 32.90 -2.74
C PHE A 116 19.15 33.11 -4.09
N ASP A 117 19.82 33.69 -5.07
CA ASP A 117 19.26 34.01 -6.39
C ASP A 117 17.94 34.83 -6.30
N VAL A 118 17.93 35.81 -5.46
CA VAL A 118 16.78 36.64 -5.11
C VAL A 118 16.51 37.70 -6.17
N ASN A 119 15.24 37.95 -6.50
CA ASN A 119 14.82 39.07 -7.29
C ASN A 119 14.85 40.37 -6.45
N GLU A 120 15.84 41.24 -6.71
CA GLU A 120 16.00 42.47 -5.98
C GLU A 120 14.78 43.40 -6.04
N GLU A 121 14.11 43.49 -7.18
CA GLU A 121 12.92 44.33 -7.36
C GLU A 121 11.76 43.85 -6.47
N GLU A 122 11.60 42.56 -6.35
CA GLU A 122 10.58 41.96 -5.49
C GLU A 122 10.88 42.26 -4.00
N VAL A 123 12.15 42.09 -3.58
CA VAL A 123 12.53 42.39 -2.20
C VAL A 123 12.36 43.88 -1.88
N ARG A 124 12.75 44.80 -2.80
CA ARG A 124 12.51 46.24 -2.66
C ARG A 124 11.02 46.54 -2.52
N LYS A 125 10.19 45.95 -3.34
CA LYS A 125 8.75 46.11 -3.30
C LYS A 125 8.17 45.67 -1.93
N ILE A 126 8.60 44.50 -1.43
CA ILE A 126 8.18 44.01 -0.11
C ILE A 126 8.59 45.00 1.01
N ILE A 127 9.81 45.52 0.96
CA ILE A 127 10.33 46.50 1.93
C ILE A 127 9.54 47.80 1.87
N GLU A 128 9.09 48.23 0.70
CA GLU A 128 8.27 49.43 0.52
C GLU A 128 6.81 49.24 0.94
N GLU A 129 6.21 48.10 0.61
CA GLU A 129 4.81 47.80 0.92
C GLU A 129 4.60 47.48 2.40
N LYS A 130 5.61 46.91 3.09
CA LYS A 130 5.50 46.49 4.50
C LYS A 130 6.53 47.17 5.41
N PRO A 131 6.64 48.53 5.43
CA PRO A 131 7.75 49.24 6.04
C PRO A 131 7.86 49.15 7.56
N LYS A 132 6.78 48.68 8.22
CA LYS A 132 6.71 48.51 9.69
C LYS A 132 6.78 47.04 10.10
N SER A 133 6.85 46.13 9.14
CA SER A 133 6.92 44.70 9.45
C SER A 133 8.33 44.35 9.91
N GLN A 134 8.41 43.52 10.94
CA GLN A 134 9.65 42.88 11.39
C GLN A 134 9.75 41.43 10.96
N TYR A 135 8.70 40.89 10.31
CA TYR A 135 8.62 39.50 9.92
C TYR A 135 7.91 39.35 8.58
N VAL A 136 8.66 38.97 7.56
CA VAL A 136 8.13 38.58 6.23
C VAL A 136 8.87 37.34 5.75
N VAL A 137 8.20 36.21 5.64
CA VAL A 137 8.77 35.03 5.02
C VAL A 137 8.91 35.29 3.52
N TYR A 138 10.15 35.37 3.05
CA TYR A 138 10.44 35.65 1.64
C TYR A 138 10.60 34.37 0.84
N GLN A 139 11.40 33.43 1.33
CA GLN A 139 11.65 32.16 0.65
C GLN A 139 11.67 31.02 1.69
N LYS A 140 11.05 29.90 1.32
CA LYS A 140 11.01 28.68 2.15
C LYS A 140 11.96 27.62 1.63
N SER A 141 12.28 26.66 2.50
CA SER A 141 13.01 25.41 2.16
C SER A 141 14.40 25.66 1.56
N ILE A 142 15.15 26.60 2.11
CA ILE A 142 16.53 26.91 1.72
C ILE A 142 17.47 25.87 2.33
N GLU A 143 18.42 25.38 1.54
CA GLU A 143 19.45 24.44 1.97
C GLU A 143 20.45 25.11 2.93
N ALA A 144 20.95 24.33 3.90
CA ALA A 144 21.88 24.80 4.93
C ALA A 144 23.14 25.45 4.33
N GLU A 145 23.69 24.91 3.25
CA GLU A 145 24.90 25.41 2.60
C GLU A 145 24.75 26.86 2.15
N LYS A 146 23.60 27.25 1.59
CA LYS A 146 23.32 28.64 1.17
C LYS A 146 23.22 29.58 2.37
N VAL A 147 22.66 29.11 3.48
CA VAL A 147 22.56 29.86 4.73
C VAL A 147 23.95 30.08 5.35
N GLU A 148 24.79 29.04 5.39
CA GLU A 148 26.18 29.17 5.88
C GLU A 148 26.99 30.18 5.06
N LYS A 149 26.83 30.16 3.72
CA LYS A 149 27.46 31.13 2.83
C LYS A 149 27.03 32.56 3.18
N PHE A 150 25.75 32.81 3.39
CA PHE A 150 25.23 34.12 3.80
C PHE A 150 25.76 34.52 5.17
N GLN A 151 25.75 33.62 6.14
CA GLN A 151 26.29 33.89 7.48
C GLN A 151 27.80 34.23 7.45
N ALA A 152 28.55 33.60 6.53
CA ALA A 152 29.95 33.91 6.31
C ALA A 152 30.14 35.38 5.79
N LEU A 153 29.28 35.81 4.85
CA LEU A 153 29.26 37.21 4.37
C LEU A 153 28.93 38.18 5.49
N VAL A 154 27.93 37.91 6.32
CA VAL A 154 27.55 38.71 7.48
C VAL A 154 28.72 38.80 8.49
N LYS A 155 29.44 37.71 8.75
CA LYS A 155 30.62 37.69 9.63
C LYS A 155 31.79 38.48 9.04
N ALA A 156 31.95 38.50 7.72
CA ALA A 156 33.00 39.24 7.03
C ALA A 156 32.70 40.75 6.93
N ASP A 157 31.45 41.15 7.07
CA ASP A 157 30.99 42.54 7.04
C ASP A 157 31.37 43.26 8.34
N LYS A 158 32.55 43.93 8.33
CA LYS A 158 33.10 44.69 9.50
C LYS A 158 32.24 45.87 9.90
N ASP A 159 31.58 46.51 8.93
CA ASP A 159 30.76 47.70 9.12
C ASP A 159 29.33 47.37 9.56
N LYS A 160 29.00 46.09 9.63
CA LYS A 160 27.69 45.57 10.03
C LYS A 160 26.52 46.17 9.24
N THR A 161 26.72 46.30 7.93
CA THR A 161 25.75 46.89 7.01
C THR A 161 24.71 45.87 6.49
N ILE A 162 25.01 44.58 6.54
CA ILE A 162 24.06 43.49 6.19
C ILE A 162 23.15 43.26 7.40
N GLN A 163 21.90 43.73 7.34
CA GLN A 163 20.97 43.72 8.46
C GLN A 163 19.54 43.35 8.03
N GLY A 164 18.73 42.92 9.01
CA GLY A 164 17.30 42.64 8.81
C GLY A 164 17.00 41.34 8.03
N VAL A 165 17.92 40.38 8.11
CA VAL A 165 17.73 39.03 7.54
C VAL A 165 18.10 38.00 8.59
N TRP A 166 17.23 37.04 8.79
CA TRP A 166 17.54 35.86 9.60
C TRP A 166 16.86 34.61 9.03
N PHE A 167 17.13 33.47 9.64
CA PHE A 167 16.67 32.15 9.16
C PHE A 167 15.96 31.43 10.29
N GLU A 168 14.80 30.90 9.97
CA GLU A 168 14.08 29.97 10.84
C GLU A 168 14.31 28.56 10.35
N ALA A 169 14.72 27.69 11.28
CA ALA A 169 14.89 26.27 11.00
C ALA A 169 13.52 25.62 10.78
N ASP A 170 13.45 24.77 9.78
CA ASP A 170 12.25 24.04 9.39
C ASP A 170 12.65 22.68 8.78
N TYR A 171 11.69 21.82 8.49
CA TYR A 171 11.90 20.56 7.83
C TYR A 171 11.11 20.47 6.54
N LYS A 172 11.76 19.96 5.50
CA LYS A 172 11.15 19.65 4.21
C LYS A 172 11.03 18.13 4.06
N ARG A 173 9.83 17.63 3.71
CA ARG A 173 9.63 16.23 3.35
C ARG A 173 10.26 15.94 2.01
N VAL A 174 11.05 14.86 1.91
CA VAL A 174 11.75 14.43 0.70
C VAL A 174 11.57 12.93 0.50
N TYR A 175 11.36 12.57 -0.74
CA TYR A 175 11.24 11.19 -1.21
C TYR A 175 12.43 10.91 -2.16
N PRO A 176 13.52 10.28 -1.66
CA PRO A 176 14.78 10.19 -2.40
C PRO A 176 14.65 9.46 -3.75
N TYR A 177 13.77 8.48 -3.82
CA TYR A 177 13.52 7.67 -5.02
C TYR A 177 12.35 8.17 -5.87
N LYS A 178 11.85 9.38 -5.60
CA LYS A 178 10.79 10.05 -6.38
C LYS A 178 9.51 9.22 -6.47
N SER A 179 9.37 8.41 -7.54
CA SER A 179 8.14 7.67 -7.81
C SER A 179 8.13 6.24 -7.25
N LEU A 180 9.25 5.74 -6.71
CA LEU A 180 9.32 4.37 -6.22
C LEU A 180 8.29 4.15 -5.12
N ALA A 181 7.46 3.12 -5.29
CA ALA A 181 6.37 2.75 -4.38
C ALA A 181 5.39 3.90 -4.10
N CYS A 182 5.13 4.79 -5.07
CA CYS A 182 4.28 5.98 -4.87
C CYS A 182 2.87 5.63 -4.38
N ASP A 183 2.28 4.52 -4.83
CA ASP A 183 0.97 4.04 -4.39
C ASP A 183 0.95 3.58 -2.91
N VAL A 184 2.11 3.19 -2.38
CA VAL A 184 2.25 2.65 -1.02
C VAL A 184 2.74 3.71 -0.05
N VAL A 185 3.88 4.34 -0.35
CA VAL A 185 4.46 5.40 0.49
C VAL A 185 3.50 6.56 0.59
N GLY A 186 2.95 6.97 -0.54
CA GLY A 186 2.11 8.15 -0.60
C GLY A 186 2.89 9.44 -0.34
N PHE A 187 2.17 10.53 -0.20
CA PHE A 187 2.76 11.84 0.11
C PHE A 187 1.94 12.56 1.18
N THR A 188 2.55 13.56 1.80
CA THR A 188 1.86 14.53 2.64
C THR A 188 2.12 15.94 2.13
N SER A 189 1.06 16.70 1.92
CA SER A 189 1.07 18.11 1.49
C SER A 189 -0.05 18.84 2.21
N ALA A 190 -0.07 20.18 2.16
CA ALA A 190 -1.07 20.99 2.84
C ALA A 190 -2.51 20.53 2.51
N GLY A 191 -3.13 19.80 3.42
CA GLY A 191 -4.52 19.35 3.34
C GLY A 191 -4.77 18.03 2.60
N THR A 192 -3.73 17.36 2.05
CA THR A 192 -3.87 16.08 1.35
C THR A 192 -2.75 15.12 1.75
N SER A 193 -3.12 13.87 2.03
CA SER A 193 -2.17 12.81 2.36
C SER A 193 -2.68 11.47 1.82
N THR A 194 -1.78 10.61 1.35
CA THR A 194 -2.10 9.29 0.78
C THR A 194 -1.15 8.22 1.33
N GLY A 195 -1.41 6.95 1.07
CA GLY A 195 -0.51 5.85 1.40
C GLY A 195 -0.19 5.71 2.89
N ILE A 196 1.03 5.26 3.19
CA ILE A 196 1.59 5.14 4.55
C ILE A 196 1.65 6.51 5.23
N GLU A 197 1.95 7.58 4.48
CA GLU A 197 1.95 8.95 5.00
C GLU A 197 0.61 9.35 5.61
N ALA A 198 -0.50 8.89 5.04
CA ALA A 198 -1.83 9.15 5.56
C ALA A 198 -2.21 8.19 6.69
N TYR A 199 -1.98 6.89 6.50
CA TYR A 199 -2.42 5.87 7.45
C TYR A 199 -1.68 5.97 8.80
N TYR A 200 -0.36 6.19 8.75
CA TYR A 200 0.50 6.35 9.92
C TYR A 200 0.78 7.81 10.27
N ASN A 201 -0.12 8.73 9.88
CA ASN A 201 0.11 10.17 10.10
C ASN A 201 0.33 10.52 11.57
N GLU A 202 -0.43 9.91 12.49
CA GLU A 202 -0.29 10.17 13.93
C GLU A 202 1.09 9.73 14.46
N GLN A 203 1.60 8.58 13.98
CA GLN A 203 2.89 8.06 14.39
C GLN A 203 4.06 8.85 13.78
N LEU A 204 3.91 9.28 12.52
CA LEU A 204 4.91 10.04 11.80
C LEU A 204 4.99 11.51 12.25
N THR A 205 3.90 12.07 12.78
CA THR A 205 3.83 13.46 13.23
C THR A 205 4.39 13.59 14.63
N GLY A 206 5.25 14.59 14.84
CA GLY A 206 5.79 14.94 16.14
C GLY A 206 5.07 16.14 16.78
N GLU A 207 5.65 16.67 17.84
CA GLU A 207 5.18 17.87 18.52
C GLU A 207 6.26 18.96 18.48
N ASP A 208 5.88 20.18 18.10
CA ASP A 208 6.79 21.32 18.12
C ASP A 208 7.31 21.60 19.53
N GLY A 209 8.58 21.85 19.60
CA GLY A 209 9.23 22.44 20.76
C GLY A 209 9.04 23.95 20.83
N ARG A 210 9.51 24.54 21.90
CA ARG A 210 9.52 26.02 22.05
C ARG A 210 10.72 26.51 22.81
N GLU A 211 11.27 27.59 22.34
CA GLU A 211 12.28 28.39 23.05
C GLU A 211 11.62 29.64 23.60
N TYR A 212 11.77 29.86 24.89
CA TYR A 212 11.27 31.07 25.58
C TYR A 212 12.43 31.89 26.12
N GLY A 213 12.44 33.16 25.84
CA GLY A 213 13.34 34.11 26.52
C GLY A 213 12.55 34.92 27.56
N TYR A 214 12.97 34.92 28.80
CA TYR A 214 12.43 35.81 29.85
C TYR A 214 13.55 36.46 30.65
N PHE A 215 13.25 37.63 31.24
CA PHE A 215 14.18 38.29 32.15
C PHE A 215 13.91 37.80 33.58
N ASP A 216 14.98 37.38 34.28
CA ASP A 216 14.93 37.10 35.70
C ASP A 216 14.75 38.35 36.54
N SER A 217 14.70 38.21 37.87
CA SER A 217 14.57 39.34 38.79
C SER A 217 15.78 40.32 38.78
N GLU A 218 16.89 39.89 38.19
CA GLU A 218 18.13 40.69 38.04
C GLU A 218 18.31 41.26 36.61
N LEU A 219 17.27 41.14 35.76
CA LEU A 219 17.26 41.54 34.36
C LEU A 219 18.23 40.74 33.44
N ASN A 220 18.67 39.56 33.85
CA ASN A 220 19.38 38.65 32.97
C ASN A 220 18.40 37.94 32.07
N LEU A 221 18.75 37.76 30.79
CA LEU A 221 17.94 36.98 29.84
C LEU A 221 18.17 35.48 30.08
N GLU A 222 17.19 34.82 30.66
CA GLU A 222 17.17 33.34 30.77
C GLU A 222 16.42 32.73 29.60
N ARG A 223 16.92 31.59 29.15
CA ARG A 223 16.31 30.80 28.08
C ARG A 223 15.80 29.47 28.64
N VAL A 224 14.52 29.19 28.40
CA VAL A 224 13.93 27.87 28.64
C VAL A 224 13.61 27.24 27.29
N VAL A 225 14.13 26.06 27.07
CA VAL A 225 13.92 25.30 25.84
C VAL A 225 13.06 24.08 26.16
N LYS A 226 11.88 24.00 25.57
CA LYS A 226 11.12 22.76 25.44
C LYS A 226 11.52 22.14 24.10
N GLU A 227 12.26 21.04 24.13
CA GLU A 227 12.68 20.34 22.91
C GLU A 227 11.46 19.84 22.11
N ALA A 228 11.60 19.80 20.79
CA ALA A 228 10.60 19.17 19.93
C ALA A 228 10.61 17.67 20.14
N ALA A 229 9.44 17.05 20.14
CA ALA A 229 9.29 15.60 20.09
C ALA A 229 9.14 15.19 18.63
N ASN A 230 10.13 14.49 18.08
CA ASN A 230 10.09 14.05 16.69
C ASN A 230 9.10 12.89 16.48
N GLY A 231 8.60 12.74 15.25
CA GLY A 231 7.77 11.62 14.87
C GLY A 231 8.52 10.29 14.83
N ASN A 232 7.79 9.21 14.96
CA ASN A 232 8.31 7.84 14.92
C ASN A 232 8.60 7.39 13.49
N THR A 233 9.58 6.51 13.32
CA THR A 233 9.95 5.91 12.04
C THR A 233 9.10 4.67 11.76
N VAL A 234 8.49 4.61 10.58
CA VAL A 234 7.77 3.46 10.06
C VAL A 234 8.71 2.62 9.20
N VAL A 235 9.01 1.39 9.62
CA VAL A 235 9.70 0.39 8.79
C VAL A 235 8.63 -0.43 8.10
N SER A 236 8.57 -0.36 6.77
CA SER A 236 7.58 -1.08 5.98
C SER A 236 8.02 -2.50 5.64
N THR A 237 7.09 -3.33 5.17
CA THR A 237 7.38 -4.67 4.61
C THR A 237 7.85 -4.60 3.15
N ILE A 238 7.75 -3.45 2.50
CA ILE A 238 8.19 -3.25 1.11
C ILE A 238 9.68 -3.54 1.00
N ASP A 239 10.06 -4.26 -0.04
CA ASP A 239 11.45 -4.41 -0.47
C ASP A 239 11.69 -3.50 -1.68
N ALA A 240 12.54 -2.49 -1.51
CA ALA A 240 12.79 -1.49 -2.54
C ALA A 240 13.35 -2.10 -3.85
N ASN A 241 14.08 -3.21 -3.76
CA ASN A 241 14.63 -3.87 -4.95
C ASN A 241 13.54 -4.66 -5.70
N ILE A 242 12.68 -5.39 -4.96
CA ILE A 242 11.54 -6.09 -5.57
C ILE A 242 10.58 -5.06 -6.20
N GLN A 243 10.31 -3.97 -5.50
CA GLN A 243 9.47 -2.87 -5.99
C GLN A 243 10.04 -2.30 -7.30
N GLN A 244 11.34 -2.05 -7.37
CA GLN A 244 12.01 -1.54 -8.55
C GLN A 244 11.93 -2.52 -9.74
N ILE A 245 12.11 -3.82 -9.49
CA ILE A 245 11.94 -4.87 -10.52
C ILE A 245 10.52 -4.81 -11.08
N VAL A 246 9.51 -4.79 -10.19
CA VAL A 246 8.10 -4.75 -10.58
C VAL A 246 7.79 -3.52 -11.40
N GLU A 247 8.13 -2.32 -10.91
CA GLU A 247 7.87 -1.06 -11.61
C GLU A 247 8.56 -0.96 -12.96
N LYS A 248 9.80 -1.44 -13.07
CA LYS A 248 10.55 -1.52 -14.34
C LYS A 248 9.82 -2.38 -15.37
N GLN A 249 9.31 -3.55 -14.97
CA GLN A 249 8.60 -4.45 -15.89
C GLN A 249 7.21 -3.91 -16.26
N VAL A 250 6.48 -3.28 -15.32
CA VAL A 250 5.22 -2.60 -15.58
C VAL A 250 5.42 -1.41 -16.52
N ALA A 251 6.42 -0.57 -16.29
CA ALA A 251 6.73 0.56 -17.17
C ALA A 251 7.06 0.11 -18.60
N LYS A 252 7.82 -1.00 -18.72
CA LYS A 252 8.13 -1.59 -20.02
C LYS A 252 6.87 -2.11 -20.71
N PHE A 253 6.02 -2.84 -19.99
CA PHE A 253 4.75 -3.33 -20.51
C PHE A 253 3.84 -2.19 -20.97
N ASN A 254 3.67 -1.14 -20.16
CA ASN A 254 2.85 0.01 -20.52
C ASN A 254 3.39 0.80 -21.71
N LYS A 255 4.72 0.81 -21.90
CA LYS A 255 5.34 1.40 -23.10
C LYS A 255 5.12 0.57 -24.35
N ASP A 256 5.20 -0.76 -24.26
CA ASP A 256 5.18 -1.69 -25.38
C ASP A 256 3.74 -1.99 -25.84
N ILE A 257 2.81 -2.12 -24.91
CA ILE A 257 1.40 -2.49 -25.13
C ILE A 257 0.47 -1.38 -24.66
N GLY A 258 0.60 -0.97 -23.39
CA GLY A 258 -0.32 -0.03 -22.75
C GLY A 258 -1.56 -0.69 -22.19
N SER A 259 -2.24 0.02 -21.30
CA SER A 259 -3.52 -0.39 -20.70
C SER A 259 -4.17 0.82 -20.01
N LYS A 260 -5.42 0.69 -19.63
CA LYS A 260 -6.06 1.66 -18.74
C LYS A 260 -5.43 1.66 -17.36
N ASN A 261 -5.08 0.46 -16.84
CA ASN A 261 -4.33 0.28 -15.62
C ASN A 261 -3.59 -1.06 -15.64
N THR A 262 -2.31 -1.07 -15.25
CA THR A 262 -1.53 -2.29 -15.02
C THR A 262 -1.11 -2.31 -13.56
N ALA A 263 -1.61 -3.28 -12.79
CA ALA A 263 -1.33 -3.40 -11.36
C ALA A 263 -0.62 -4.72 -11.04
N VAL A 264 0.32 -4.66 -10.11
CA VAL A 264 1.06 -5.82 -9.61
C VAL A 264 1.15 -5.76 -8.09
N LEU A 265 0.91 -6.92 -7.47
CA LEU A 265 1.06 -7.12 -6.04
C LEU A 265 1.97 -8.32 -5.79
N VAL A 266 2.99 -8.17 -4.97
CA VAL A 266 3.88 -9.23 -4.49
C VAL A 266 3.70 -9.39 -2.99
N MET A 267 3.31 -10.59 -2.56
CA MET A 267 2.97 -10.89 -1.16
C MET A 267 3.65 -12.16 -0.69
N ASN A 268 4.09 -12.18 0.58
CA ASN A 268 4.50 -13.40 1.26
C ASN A 268 3.26 -14.13 1.78
N PRO A 269 2.92 -15.33 1.28
CA PRO A 269 1.70 -16.04 1.71
C PRO A 269 1.77 -16.57 3.16
N LYS A 270 2.96 -16.72 3.75
CA LYS A 270 3.15 -17.28 5.09
C LYS A 270 2.73 -16.32 6.21
N ASN A 271 2.80 -15.01 5.94
CA ASN A 271 2.53 -13.97 6.94
C ASN A 271 1.72 -12.78 6.42
N ALA A 272 1.43 -12.76 5.11
CA ALA A 272 0.72 -11.69 4.39
C ALA A 272 1.45 -10.33 4.37
N GLU A 273 2.77 -10.29 4.52
CA GLU A 273 3.59 -9.11 4.23
C GLU A 273 3.51 -8.74 2.76
N ILE A 274 3.31 -7.46 2.48
CA ILE A 274 3.36 -6.93 1.11
C ILE A 274 4.82 -6.56 0.80
N LEU A 275 5.41 -7.24 -0.18
CA LEU A 275 6.80 -7.03 -0.58
C LEU A 275 6.94 -5.96 -1.66
N ALA A 276 5.96 -5.86 -2.56
CA ALA A 276 5.85 -4.83 -3.57
C ALA A 276 4.41 -4.63 -4.00
N MET A 277 4.05 -3.40 -4.35
CA MET A 277 2.72 -3.03 -4.83
C MET A 277 2.84 -1.84 -5.77
N THR A 278 2.25 -1.94 -6.96
CA THR A 278 2.18 -0.82 -7.90
C THR A 278 0.89 -0.89 -8.70
N SER A 279 0.37 0.26 -9.07
CA SER A 279 -0.81 0.38 -9.92
C SER A 279 -0.79 1.68 -10.72
N GLY A 280 -1.35 1.63 -11.93
CA GLY A 280 -1.52 2.85 -12.73
C GLY A 280 -0.23 3.55 -13.16
N GLU A 281 -0.32 4.86 -13.20
CA GLU A 281 0.74 5.76 -13.63
C GLU A 281 1.58 6.20 -12.42
N GLN A 282 2.90 6.09 -12.53
CA GLN A 282 3.85 6.47 -11.48
C GLN A 282 4.05 7.99 -11.46
N TYR A 283 3.90 8.63 -10.30
CA TYR A 283 4.07 10.08 -10.12
C TYR A 283 5.19 10.40 -9.13
N ASP A 284 5.81 11.59 -9.25
CA ASP A 284 6.88 12.03 -8.34
C ASP A 284 6.27 12.50 -7.01
N LEU A 285 6.58 11.78 -5.93
CA LEU A 285 6.14 12.09 -4.57
C LEU A 285 6.63 13.46 -4.06
N ASN A 286 7.74 14.00 -4.62
CA ASN A 286 8.20 15.35 -4.31
C ASN A 286 7.39 16.43 -5.02
N ASN A 287 6.67 16.08 -6.10
CA ASN A 287 5.80 16.98 -6.85
C ASN A 287 4.49 16.27 -7.27
N PRO A 288 3.67 15.82 -6.31
CA PRO A 288 2.53 14.94 -6.57
C PRO A 288 1.40 15.61 -7.36
N GLN A 289 1.43 16.92 -7.50
CA GLN A 289 0.44 17.70 -8.25
C GLN A 289 0.84 17.95 -9.71
N ASP A 290 2.01 17.47 -10.14
CA ASP A 290 2.49 17.65 -11.50
C ASP A 290 1.79 16.69 -12.47
N LEU A 291 0.90 17.22 -13.28
CA LEU A 291 0.19 16.52 -14.35
C LEU A 291 0.95 16.52 -15.69
N THR A 292 2.09 17.20 -15.79
CA THR A 292 2.84 17.35 -17.06
C THR A 292 3.40 16.04 -17.62
N PRO A 293 3.75 15.00 -16.81
CA PRO A 293 4.13 13.70 -17.35
C PRO A 293 2.99 12.95 -18.04
N PHE A 294 1.73 13.24 -17.69
CA PHE A 294 0.55 12.48 -18.10
C PHE A 294 -0.26 13.16 -19.20
N TYR A 295 -0.17 14.49 -19.29
CA TYR A 295 -0.96 15.29 -20.23
C TYR A 295 -0.10 16.26 -21.00
N LYS A 296 -0.42 16.43 -22.30
CA LYS A 296 0.21 17.46 -23.13
C LYS A 296 -0.19 18.86 -22.63
N LYS A 297 0.73 19.82 -22.71
CA LYS A 297 0.50 21.22 -22.29
C LYS A 297 -0.83 21.79 -22.80
N LYS A 298 -1.15 21.58 -24.08
CA LYS A 298 -2.42 22.04 -24.67
C LYS A 298 -3.68 21.43 -24.04
N GLN A 299 -3.58 20.24 -23.46
CA GLN A 299 -4.67 19.60 -22.73
C GLN A 299 -4.79 20.24 -21.34
N LEU A 300 -3.67 20.38 -20.62
CA LEU A 300 -3.63 21.01 -19.28
C LEU A 300 -4.15 22.46 -19.32
N ASP A 301 -3.79 23.23 -20.35
CA ASP A 301 -4.23 24.61 -20.52
C ASP A 301 -5.76 24.74 -20.76
N ARG A 302 -6.44 23.64 -21.12
CA ARG A 302 -7.89 23.59 -21.36
C ARG A 302 -8.68 22.97 -20.23
N MET A 303 -8.02 22.25 -19.33
CA MET A 303 -8.66 21.59 -18.19
C MET A 303 -9.11 22.63 -17.17
N SER A 304 -10.35 22.50 -16.71
CA SER A 304 -10.83 23.20 -15.52
C SER A 304 -10.09 22.72 -14.28
N GLU A 305 -10.20 23.45 -13.18
CA GLU A 305 -9.62 23.02 -11.89
C GLU A 305 -10.26 21.72 -11.38
N GLU A 306 -11.57 21.50 -11.66
CA GLU A 306 -12.27 20.26 -11.33
C GLU A 306 -11.71 19.08 -12.13
N GLU A 307 -11.52 19.23 -13.44
CA GLU A 307 -10.91 18.20 -14.29
C GLU A 307 -9.46 17.88 -13.89
N LYS A 308 -8.68 18.89 -13.46
CA LYS A 308 -7.34 18.68 -12.93
C LYS A 308 -7.39 17.90 -11.61
N LEU A 309 -8.31 18.23 -10.71
CA LEU A 309 -8.48 17.53 -9.45
C LEU A 309 -8.91 16.07 -9.66
N GLU A 310 -9.82 15.81 -10.61
CA GLU A 310 -10.21 14.45 -11.00
C GLU A 310 -9.01 13.66 -11.55
N ALA A 311 -8.19 14.29 -12.39
CA ALA A 311 -6.96 13.71 -12.93
C ALA A 311 -5.96 13.38 -11.82
N LEU A 312 -5.75 14.28 -10.86
CA LEU A 312 -4.91 14.05 -9.69
C LEU A 312 -5.44 12.90 -8.83
N ASN A 313 -6.72 12.90 -8.50
CA ASN A 313 -7.33 11.82 -7.74
C ASN A 313 -7.19 10.46 -8.45
N ARG A 314 -7.20 10.44 -9.78
CA ARG A 314 -7.00 9.21 -10.56
C ARG A 314 -5.58 8.69 -10.42
N ILE A 315 -4.54 9.54 -10.53
CA ILE A 315 -3.13 9.12 -10.42
C ILE A 315 -2.72 8.78 -8.97
N TRP A 316 -3.38 9.37 -7.97
CA TRP A 316 -3.13 9.07 -6.55
C TRP A 316 -3.87 7.84 -6.04
N ARG A 317 -4.80 7.30 -6.86
CA ARG A 317 -5.65 6.20 -6.46
C ARG A 317 -4.90 4.87 -6.53
N ASN A 318 -4.80 4.17 -5.42
CA ASN A 318 -4.24 2.83 -5.37
C ASN A 318 -5.29 1.80 -5.83
N PHE A 319 -5.17 1.32 -7.07
CA PHE A 319 -6.07 0.35 -7.67
C PHE A 319 -6.13 -0.96 -6.88
N VAL A 320 -5.02 -1.39 -6.28
CA VAL A 320 -4.91 -2.69 -5.60
C VAL A 320 -5.89 -2.82 -4.43
N VAL A 321 -6.13 -1.71 -3.71
CA VAL A 321 -6.97 -1.68 -2.50
C VAL A 321 -8.29 -0.96 -2.69
N SER A 322 -8.37 0.00 -3.62
CA SER A 322 -9.52 0.91 -3.74
C SER A 322 -10.46 0.58 -4.89
N ASP A 323 -10.02 -0.19 -5.89
CA ASP A 323 -10.84 -0.56 -7.05
C ASP A 323 -11.34 -1.99 -6.94
N THR A 324 -12.51 -2.23 -7.55
CA THR A 324 -13.13 -3.56 -7.57
C THR A 324 -13.44 -3.97 -8.99
N PHE A 325 -13.36 -5.26 -9.23
CA PHE A 325 -13.68 -5.90 -10.50
C PHE A 325 -14.22 -7.31 -10.28
N GLU A 326 -14.90 -7.87 -11.26
CA GLU A 326 -15.26 -9.28 -11.24
C GLU A 326 -13.98 -10.13 -11.31
N PRO A 327 -13.66 -10.97 -10.30
CA PRO A 327 -12.39 -11.70 -10.26
C PRO A 327 -12.24 -12.73 -11.41
N GLY A 328 -13.34 -13.14 -12.00
CA GLY A 328 -13.35 -14.14 -13.04
C GLY A 328 -12.70 -15.46 -12.57
N SER A 329 -11.97 -16.09 -13.46
CA SER A 329 -11.41 -17.42 -13.20
C SER A 329 -10.37 -17.49 -12.07
N THR A 330 -9.85 -16.39 -11.55
CA THR A 330 -8.97 -16.40 -10.38
C THR A 330 -9.69 -16.76 -9.09
N PHE A 331 -11.03 -16.67 -9.06
CA PHE A 331 -11.86 -17.10 -7.93
C PHE A 331 -12.14 -18.61 -7.91
N LYS A 332 -12.04 -19.31 -9.04
CA LYS A 332 -12.36 -20.75 -9.15
C LYS A 332 -11.69 -21.66 -8.11
N PRO A 333 -10.41 -21.43 -7.73
CA PRO A 333 -9.77 -22.20 -6.68
C PRO A 333 -10.51 -22.13 -5.33
N VAL A 334 -11.11 -20.98 -5.00
CA VAL A 334 -11.91 -20.81 -3.77
C VAL A 334 -13.17 -21.69 -3.80
N THR A 335 -13.88 -21.71 -4.92
CA THR A 335 -15.08 -22.57 -5.09
C THR A 335 -14.74 -24.07 -5.00
N VAL A 336 -13.63 -24.47 -5.63
CA VAL A 336 -13.15 -25.87 -5.55
C VAL A 336 -12.77 -26.22 -4.12
N ALA A 337 -12.02 -25.36 -3.43
CA ALA A 337 -11.62 -25.56 -2.05
C ALA A 337 -12.82 -25.68 -1.12
N ALA A 338 -13.84 -24.84 -1.28
CA ALA A 338 -15.07 -24.92 -0.51
C ALA A 338 -15.77 -26.27 -0.67
N ALA A 339 -15.87 -26.79 -1.89
CA ALA A 339 -16.53 -28.06 -2.14
C ALA A 339 -15.72 -29.27 -1.64
N LEU A 340 -14.39 -29.17 -1.63
CA LEU A 340 -13.50 -30.17 -1.03
C LEU A 340 -13.68 -30.22 0.49
N GLU A 341 -13.69 -29.08 1.16
CA GLU A 341 -13.90 -28.96 2.61
C GLU A 341 -15.26 -29.50 3.05
N GLU A 342 -16.30 -29.31 2.25
CA GLU A 342 -17.63 -29.88 2.50
C GLU A 342 -17.73 -31.38 2.16
N GLY A 343 -16.65 -31.98 1.65
CA GLY A 343 -16.65 -33.40 1.23
C GLY A 343 -17.58 -33.72 0.06
N LEU A 344 -18.01 -32.69 -0.68
CA LEU A 344 -18.94 -32.84 -1.81
C LEU A 344 -18.26 -33.32 -3.09
N ILE A 345 -16.95 -33.12 -3.17
CA ILE A 345 -16.08 -33.56 -4.26
C ILE A 345 -14.76 -34.09 -3.70
N SER A 346 -14.05 -34.84 -4.52
CA SER A 346 -12.73 -35.40 -4.21
C SER A 346 -11.80 -35.29 -5.41
N PRO A 347 -10.48 -35.49 -5.29
CA PRO A 347 -9.57 -35.51 -6.43
C PRO A 347 -9.96 -36.46 -7.56
N LYS A 348 -10.73 -37.51 -7.23
CA LYS A 348 -11.23 -38.53 -8.20
C LYS A 348 -12.55 -38.12 -8.87
N THR A 349 -13.18 -37.02 -8.42
CA THR A 349 -14.46 -36.59 -8.99
C THR A 349 -14.25 -36.09 -10.42
N THR A 350 -15.14 -36.49 -11.32
CA THR A 350 -15.17 -36.07 -12.72
C THR A 350 -16.41 -35.25 -13.02
N PHE A 351 -16.30 -34.38 -14.01
CA PHE A 351 -17.35 -33.47 -14.49
C PHE A 351 -17.46 -33.59 -16.00
N TYR A 352 -18.69 -33.44 -16.53
CA TYR A 352 -18.92 -33.43 -17.97
C TYR A 352 -19.20 -31.98 -18.44
N CYS A 353 -18.45 -31.51 -19.42
CA CYS A 353 -18.63 -30.21 -20.02
C CYS A 353 -19.03 -30.32 -21.50
N GLY A 354 -20.29 -30.06 -21.80
CA GLY A 354 -20.83 -29.99 -23.17
C GLY A 354 -20.73 -28.59 -23.82
N GLY A 355 -19.98 -27.64 -23.18
CA GLY A 355 -19.81 -26.28 -23.69
C GLY A 355 -20.86 -25.26 -23.21
N VAL A 356 -22.00 -25.71 -22.71
CA VAL A 356 -23.09 -24.87 -22.18
C VAL A 356 -23.80 -25.60 -21.04
N LYS A 357 -24.30 -24.85 -20.06
CA LYS A 357 -25.20 -25.32 -19.01
C LYS A 357 -26.44 -24.43 -18.95
N ASN A 358 -27.62 -25.03 -18.93
CA ASN A 358 -28.88 -24.33 -18.69
C ASN A 358 -29.09 -24.19 -17.17
N VAL A 359 -29.22 -23.00 -16.68
CA VAL A 359 -29.49 -22.70 -15.27
C VAL A 359 -30.70 -21.78 -15.19
N SER A 360 -31.82 -22.32 -14.69
CA SER A 360 -33.08 -21.55 -14.54
C SER A 360 -33.54 -20.86 -15.84
N GLY A 361 -33.35 -21.50 -17.01
CA GLY A 361 -33.71 -20.96 -18.32
C GLY A 361 -32.62 -20.13 -19.00
N SER A 362 -31.53 -19.79 -18.29
CA SER A 362 -30.39 -19.07 -18.85
C SER A 362 -29.34 -20.05 -19.38
N HIS A 363 -28.86 -19.83 -20.60
CA HIS A 363 -27.78 -20.60 -21.22
C HIS A 363 -26.42 -19.99 -20.91
N ILE A 364 -25.71 -20.54 -19.91
CA ILE A 364 -24.37 -20.05 -19.50
C ILE A 364 -23.30 -20.92 -20.18
N HIS A 365 -22.41 -20.27 -20.88
CA HIS A 365 -21.41 -20.94 -21.73
C HIS A 365 -20.04 -21.12 -21.05
N CYS A 366 -19.38 -22.21 -21.44
CA CYS A 366 -17.95 -22.36 -21.19
C CYS A 366 -17.14 -21.58 -22.22
N ALA A 367 -15.92 -21.16 -21.85
CA ALA A 367 -14.98 -20.53 -22.79
C ALA A 367 -14.74 -21.43 -24.01
N LYS A 368 -14.59 -22.73 -23.81
CA LYS A 368 -14.56 -23.71 -24.91
C LYS A 368 -15.98 -24.10 -25.30
N ARG A 369 -16.54 -23.49 -26.32
CA ARG A 369 -17.93 -23.68 -26.78
C ARG A 369 -18.24 -25.13 -27.19
N ALA A 370 -17.25 -25.85 -27.76
CA ALA A 370 -17.37 -27.26 -28.10
C ALA A 370 -17.39 -28.21 -26.88
N GLY A 371 -17.15 -27.64 -25.67
CA GLY A 371 -17.03 -28.41 -24.43
C GLY A 371 -15.68 -29.07 -24.24
N HIS A 372 -15.42 -29.50 -23.02
CA HIS A 372 -14.20 -30.22 -22.62
C HIS A 372 -14.38 -31.74 -22.57
N GLY A 373 -15.62 -32.22 -22.70
CA GLY A 373 -15.94 -33.60 -22.43
C GLY A 373 -15.88 -33.96 -20.95
N THR A 374 -15.51 -35.18 -20.62
CA THR A 374 -15.32 -35.63 -19.24
C THR A 374 -13.93 -35.22 -18.75
N ILE A 375 -13.88 -34.45 -17.68
CA ILE A 375 -12.64 -33.91 -17.08
C ILE A 375 -12.58 -34.22 -15.59
N THR A 376 -11.35 -34.36 -15.07
CA THR A 376 -11.11 -34.55 -13.64
C THR A 376 -11.19 -33.22 -12.88
N LEU A 377 -11.18 -33.28 -11.54
CA LEU A 377 -11.12 -32.06 -10.70
C LEU A 377 -9.91 -31.19 -11.04
N ALA A 378 -8.72 -31.75 -11.17
CA ALA A 378 -7.53 -31.00 -11.55
C ALA A 378 -7.69 -30.35 -12.94
N GLN A 379 -8.19 -31.11 -13.92
CA GLN A 379 -8.48 -30.60 -15.26
C GLN A 379 -9.55 -29.50 -15.29
N THR A 380 -10.46 -29.48 -14.29
CA THR A 380 -11.44 -28.37 -14.14
C THR A 380 -10.76 -27.03 -13.94
N LEU A 381 -9.74 -26.96 -13.09
CA LEU A 381 -8.92 -25.77 -12.89
C LEU A 381 -7.94 -25.53 -14.04
N MET A 382 -7.29 -26.60 -14.53
CA MET A 382 -6.32 -26.59 -15.61
C MET A 382 -6.90 -25.99 -16.91
N PHE A 383 -8.11 -26.41 -17.30
CA PHE A 383 -8.82 -25.89 -18.47
C PHE A 383 -9.75 -24.72 -18.18
N SER A 384 -9.80 -24.28 -16.92
CA SER A 384 -10.67 -23.18 -16.50
C SER A 384 -12.15 -23.36 -16.86
N CYS A 385 -12.69 -24.57 -16.68
CA CYS A 385 -14.03 -24.97 -17.15
C CYS A 385 -15.16 -24.31 -16.34
N ASN A 386 -15.97 -23.43 -16.96
CA ASN A 386 -17.11 -22.79 -16.28
C ASN A 386 -18.22 -23.82 -15.95
N VAL A 387 -18.51 -24.74 -16.85
CA VAL A 387 -19.60 -25.75 -16.64
C VAL A 387 -19.32 -26.58 -15.39
N ALA A 388 -18.08 -27.08 -15.24
CA ALA A 388 -17.72 -27.87 -14.07
C ALA A 388 -17.80 -27.03 -12.76
N LEU A 389 -17.45 -25.74 -12.82
CA LEU A 389 -17.58 -24.84 -11.65
C LEU A 389 -19.04 -24.58 -11.29
N MET A 390 -19.93 -24.44 -12.27
CA MET A 390 -21.38 -24.35 -12.02
C MET A 390 -21.93 -25.64 -11.39
N ASP A 391 -21.46 -26.81 -11.80
CA ASP A 391 -21.83 -28.08 -11.15
C ASP A 391 -21.34 -28.18 -9.71
N ILE A 392 -20.12 -27.66 -9.45
CA ILE A 392 -19.57 -27.58 -8.10
C ILE A 392 -20.37 -26.58 -7.25
N GLY A 393 -20.70 -25.41 -7.78
CA GLY A 393 -21.53 -24.41 -7.11
C GLY A 393 -22.93 -24.94 -6.77
N GLU A 394 -23.56 -25.63 -7.69
CA GLU A 394 -24.87 -26.28 -7.46
C GLU A 394 -24.82 -27.34 -6.34
N LYS A 395 -23.73 -28.13 -6.25
CA LYS A 395 -23.50 -29.08 -5.16
C LYS A 395 -23.29 -28.37 -3.82
N LEU A 396 -22.54 -27.25 -3.80
CA LEU A 396 -22.29 -26.42 -2.61
C LEU A 396 -23.58 -25.81 -2.07
N LYS A 397 -24.47 -25.35 -2.93
CA LYS A 397 -25.65 -24.54 -2.59
C LYS A 397 -25.26 -23.15 -2.01
N ALA A 398 -26.26 -22.29 -1.84
CA ALA A 398 -26.05 -20.90 -1.45
C ALA A 398 -25.36 -20.73 -0.08
N HIS A 399 -25.82 -21.44 0.95
CA HIS A 399 -25.31 -21.27 2.32
C HIS A 399 -23.82 -21.60 2.48
N PRO A 400 -23.31 -22.79 2.11
CA PRO A 400 -21.87 -23.05 2.17
C PRO A 400 -21.07 -22.15 1.23
N PHE A 401 -21.55 -21.85 0.02
CA PHE A 401 -20.87 -20.96 -0.89
C PHE A 401 -20.65 -19.57 -0.28
N TYR A 402 -21.70 -18.95 0.24
CA TYR A 402 -21.63 -17.65 0.94
C TYR A 402 -20.68 -17.70 2.15
N ARG A 403 -20.76 -18.76 2.95
CA ARG A 403 -19.87 -18.94 4.11
C ARG A 403 -18.40 -18.98 3.70
N TYR A 404 -18.02 -19.65 2.62
CA TYR A 404 -16.63 -19.66 2.16
C TYR A 404 -16.22 -18.33 1.54
N GLN A 405 -17.10 -17.64 0.80
CA GLN A 405 -16.79 -16.26 0.38
C GLN A 405 -16.43 -15.40 1.59
N THR A 406 -17.23 -15.43 2.65
CA THR A 406 -16.96 -14.65 3.88
C THR A 406 -15.77 -15.19 4.67
N ASN A 407 -15.48 -16.50 4.63
CA ASN A 407 -14.29 -17.06 5.25
C ASN A 407 -13.00 -16.57 4.58
N PHE A 408 -13.01 -16.31 3.29
CA PHE A 408 -11.93 -15.69 2.54
C PHE A 408 -12.03 -14.15 2.51
N MET A 409 -12.85 -13.55 3.38
CA MET A 409 -13.02 -12.10 3.56
C MET A 409 -13.58 -11.35 2.35
N PHE A 410 -14.17 -12.02 1.36
CA PHE A 410 -14.92 -11.33 0.30
C PHE A 410 -16.14 -10.60 0.89
N GLY A 411 -16.40 -9.40 0.39
CA GLY A 411 -17.46 -8.53 0.91
C GLY A 411 -17.10 -7.80 2.20
N SER A 412 -15.84 -7.89 2.66
CA SER A 412 -15.32 -7.21 3.86
C SER A 412 -13.94 -6.64 3.59
N ARG A 413 -13.55 -5.61 4.33
CA ARG A 413 -12.17 -5.10 4.29
C ARG A 413 -11.21 -6.17 4.80
N THR A 414 -10.05 -6.30 4.15
CA THR A 414 -8.96 -7.19 4.61
C THR A 414 -8.29 -6.65 5.86
N GLY A 415 -8.39 -5.34 6.07
CA GLY A 415 -7.75 -4.62 7.16
C GLY A 415 -6.29 -4.28 6.87
N ILE A 416 -5.91 -4.18 5.60
CA ILE A 416 -4.59 -3.66 5.22
C ILE A 416 -4.41 -2.24 5.75
N ASP A 417 -3.22 -1.92 6.18
CA ASP A 417 -2.82 -0.63 6.75
C ASP A 417 -2.56 0.43 5.66
N LEU A 418 -3.55 0.61 4.80
CA LEU A 418 -3.65 1.68 3.79
C LEU A 418 -5.03 2.34 3.84
N PRO A 419 -5.12 3.64 3.51
CA PRO A 419 -6.40 4.33 3.42
C PRO A 419 -7.21 3.86 2.20
N ALA A 420 -8.50 4.19 2.21
CA ALA A 420 -9.43 3.99 1.08
C ALA A 420 -9.62 2.52 0.65
N GLU A 421 -9.43 1.54 1.54
CA GLU A 421 -9.74 0.14 1.25
C GLU A 421 -11.24 -0.05 1.03
N THR A 422 -11.59 -0.71 -0.09
CA THR A 422 -12.97 -1.10 -0.44
C THR A 422 -13.35 -2.46 0.13
N THR A 423 -14.64 -2.67 0.38
CA THR A 423 -15.18 -3.98 0.79
C THR A 423 -15.43 -4.92 -0.37
N GLY A 424 -15.51 -4.40 -1.62
CA GLY A 424 -16.10 -5.14 -2.71
C GLY A 424 -17.61 -5.35 -2.52
N TYR A 425 -18.20 -6.19 -3.37
CA TYR A 425 -19.60 -6.57 -3.31
C TYR A 425 -19.75 -8.08 -3.50
N ILE A 426 -20.49 -8.73 -2.61
CA ILE A 426 -20.97 -10.11 -2.78
C ILE A 426 -22.48 -10.14 -2.57
N PHE A 427 -23.17 -11.08 -3.21
CA PHE A 427 -24.59 -11.29 -2.94
C PHE A 427 -24.78 -11.70 -1.49
N LYS A 428 -25.83 -11.19 -0.85
CA LYS A 428 -26.28 -11.75 0.42
C LYS A 428 -26.81 -13.15 0.19
N GLU A 429 -26.73 -14.00 1.22
CA GLU A 429 -27.11 -15.42 1.12
C GLU A 429 -28.54 -15.59 0.58
N GLU A 430 -29.50 -14.77 1.05
CA GLU A 430 -30.90 -14.79 0.62
C GLU A 430 -31.12 -14.44 -0.86
N ASN A 431 -30.13 -13.75 -1.49
CA ASN A 431 -30.15 -13.31 -2.87
C ASN A 431 -29.32 -14.19 -3.82
N LEU A 432 -28.69 -15.26 -3.30
CA LEU A 432 -27.98 -16.24 -4.10
C LEU A 432 -28.97 -17.26 -4.72
N GLY A 433 -29.69 -16.83 -5.74
CA GLY A 433 -30.49 -17.71 -6.58
C GLY A 433 -29.62 -18.65 -7.40
N SER A 434 -30.26 -19.53 -8.18
CA SER A 434 -29.53 -20.55 -8.98
C SER A 434 -28.59 -19.89 -10.00
N THR A 435 -29.01 -18.80 -10.63
CA THR A 435 -28.21 -18.08 -11.64
C THR A 435 -27.04 -17.33 -11.00
N GLU A 436 -27.29 -16.61 -9.91
CA GLU A 436 -26.27 -15.87 -9.15
C GLU A 436 -25.21 -16.81 -8.58
N LEU A 437 -25.63 -17.95 -8.03
CA LEU A 437 -24.74 -18.98 -7.52
C LEU A 437 -23.89 -19.58 -8.65
N ALA A 438 -24.52 -19.90 -9.79
CA ALA A 438 -23.82 -20.45 -10.95
C ALA A 438 -22.74 -19.48 -11.46
N THR A 439 -23.09 -18.19 -11.66
CA THR A 439 -22.13 -17.19 -12.15
C THR A 439 -21.05 -16.89 -11.13
N SER A 440 -21.41 -16.76 -9.85
CA SER A 440 -20.45 -16.52 -8.76
C SER A 440 -19.48 -17.68 -8.57
N SER A 441 -19.87 -18.92 -8.87
CA SER A 441 -19.00 -20.09 -8.73
C SER A 441 -17.74 -20.04 -9.61
N PHE A 442 -17.78 -19.30 -10.73
CA PHE A 442 -16.62 -19.07 -11.59
C PHE A 442 -16.14 -17.63 -11.60
N GLY A 443 -16.62 -16.79 -10.64
CA GLY A 443 -16.08 -15.47 -10.35
C GLY A 443 -16.76 -14.32 -11.09
N GLN A 444 -18.01 -14.45 -11.52
CA GLN A 444 -18.81 -13.38 -12.13
C GLN A 444 -20.04 -13.05 -11.27
N GLY A 445 -20.59 -11.85 -11.44
CA GLY A 445 -21.77 -11.37 -10.71
C GLY A 445 -21.47 -10.76 -9.35
N PHE A 446 -20.23 -10.76 -8.89
CA PHE A 446 -19.77 -10.06 -7.69
C PHE A 446 -18.41 -9.39 -7.93
N ASN A 447 -18.06 -8.42 -7.10
CA ASN A 447 -16.81 -7.67 -7.25
C ASN A 447 -15.91 -7.83 -6.03
N SER A 448 -14.61 -7.91 -6.29
CA SER A 448 -13.57 -7.92 -5.26
C SER A 448 -12.40 -7.03 -5.64
N SER A 449 -11.65 -6.56 -4.66
CA SER A 449 -10.40 -5.87 -4.89
C SER A 449 -9.25 -6.85 -5.15
N MET A 450 -8.16 -6.33 -5.70
CA MET A 450 -6.97 -7.12 -5.97
C MET A 450 -6.36 -7.71 -4.69
N ILE A 451 -6.33 -6.94 -3.60
CA ILE A 451 -5.83 -7.40 -2.30
C ILE A 451 -6.67 -8.54 -1.71
N GLN A 452 -8.00 -8.52 -1.89
CA GLN A 452 -8.88 -9.60 -1.43
C GLN A 452 -8.56 -10.92 -2.15
N ILE A 453 -8.40 -10.90 -3.47
CA ILE A 453 -8.04 -12.09 -4.25
C ILE A 453 -6.66 -12.62 -3.86
N ALA A 454 -5.66 -11.74 -3.76
CA ALA A 454 -4.31 -12.13 -3.39
C ALA A 454 -4.25 -12.76 -1.99
N SER A 455 -4.95 -12.17 -1.01
CA SER A 455 -5.04 -12.72 0.35
C SER A 455 -5.77 -14.05 0.40
N ALA A 456 -6.85 -14.21 -0.38
CA ALA A 456 -7.58 -15.49 -0.47
C ALA A 456 -6.71 -16.60 -1.10
N VAL A 457 -6.00 -16.29 -2.19
CA VAL A 457 -5.09 -17.28 -2.82
C VAL A 457 -3.90 -17.57 -1.91
N SER A 458 -3.33 -16.57 -1.23
CA SER A 458 -2.28 -16.79 -0.23
C SER A 458 -2.73 -17.75 0.86
N ALA A 459 -3.95 -17.59 1.38
CA ALA A 459 -4.53 -18.51 2.35
C ALA A 459 -4.73 -19.92 1.76
N LEU A 460 -5.14 -20.03 0.49
CA LEU A 460 -5.31 -21.33 -0.18
C LEU A 460 -3.99 -22.08 -0.34
N VAL A 461 -2.86 -21.39 -0.52
CA VAL A 461 -1.60 -22.04 -0.84
C VAL A 461 -0.66 -22.20 0.36
N ASN A 462 -0.96 -21.57 1.50
CA ASN A 462 -0.16 -21.65 2.72
C ASN A 462 -0.64 -22.67 3.76
N GLY A 463 -1.53 -23.60 3.38
CA GLY A 463 -2.14 -24.56 4.31
C GLY A 463 -3.45 -24.09 4.93
N GLY A 464 -4.11 -23.11 4.33
CA GLY A 464 -5.46 -22.67 4.68
C GLY A 464 -5.56 -21.54 5.72
N SER A 465 -4.47 -20.90 6.05
CA SER A 465 -4.42 -19.83 7.06
C SER A 465 -4.58 -18.45 6.43
N TYR A 466 -5.68 -17.76 6.72
CA TYR A 466 -5.89 -16.38 6.26
C TYR A 466 -5.27 -15.39 7.24
N TYR A 467 -4.18 -14.75 6.82
CA TYR A 467 -3.53 -13.68 7.56
C TYR A 467 -3.99 -12.31 7.06
N GLN A 468 -4.01 -11.33 7.97
CA GLN A 468 -4.28 -9.94 7.62
C GLN A 468 -3.10 -9.38 6.80
N PRO A 469 -3.34 -8.89 5.56
CA PRO A 469 -2.28 -8.24 4.79
C PRO A 469 -1.83 -6.95 5.48
N HIS A 470 -0.52 -6.65 5.42
CA HIS A 470 0.03 -5.49 6.11
C HIS A 470 1.31 -4.97 5.46
N LEU A 471 1.58 -3.70 5.72
CA LEU A 471 2.75 -2.96 5.29
C LEU A 471 3.67 -2.55 6.45
N LEU A 472 3.16 -2.48 7.68
CA LEU A 472 4.02 -2.23 8.84
C LEU A 472 4.81 -3.49 9.16
N LYS A 473 6.14 -3.37 9.20
CA LYS A 473 7.04 -4.37 9.78
C LYS A 473 7.36 -4.01 11.22
N GLU A 474 7.74 -2.75 11.45
CA GLU A 474 8.19 -2.26 12.75
C GLU A 474 7.96 -0.75 12.88
N LEU A 475 7.58 -0.31 14.06
CA LEU A 475 7.55 1.10 14.44
C LEU A 475 8.73 1.38 15.37
N GLN A 476 9.56 2.36 15.02
CA GLN A 476 10.72 2.76 15.80
C GLN A 476 10.56 4.21 16.29
N SER A 477 11.13 4.51 17.46
CA SER A 477 11.26 5.89 17.93
C SER A 477 12.20 6.68 17.02
N ASP A 478 12.22 8.01 17.19
CA ASP A 478 13.15 8.92 16.52
C ASP A 478 14.64 8.59 16.80
N LYS A 479 14.91 7.84 17.88
CA LYS A 479 16.26 7.37 18.29
C LYS A 479 16.57 5.93 17.85
N GLY A 480 15.69 5.34 17.04
CA GLY A 480 15.88 3.98 16.50
C GLY A 480 15.53 2.83 17.46
N ALA A 481 14.92 3.12 18.60
CA ALA A 481 14.44 2.05 19.49
C ALA A 481 13.12 1.50 18.98
N THR A 482 12.99 0.18 18.90
CA THR A 482 11.73 -0.49 18.55
C THR A 482 10.64 -0.20 19.58
N ILE A 483 9.53 0.36 19.12
CA ILE A 483 8.31 0.62 19.88
C ILE A 483 7.35 -0.55 19.74
N GLU A 484 7.16 -0.99 18.49
CA GLU A 484 6.23 -2.05 18.12
C GLU A 484 6.81 -2.86 16.97
N THR A 485 6.69 -4.18 17.04
CA THR A 485 6.96 -5.09 15.91
C THR A 485 5.64 -5.71 15.49
N ASN A 486 5.28 -5.54 14.23
CA ASN A 486 4.07 -6.17 13.72
C ASN A 486 4.32 -7.67 13.53
N THR A 487 3.45 -8.48 14.11
CA THR A 487 3.45 -9.93 13.94
C THR A 487 2.31 -10.36 13.04
N ALA A 488 2.54 -11.37 12.22
CA ALA A 488 1.52 -11.91 11.33
C ALA A 488 0.21 -12.22 12.08
N LYS A 489 -0.86 -11.51 11.78
CA LYS A 489 -2.15 -11.66 12.44
C LYS A 489 -3.00 -12.68 11.72
N LEU A 490 -3.09 -13.89 12.28
CA LEU A 490 -4.01 -14.91 11.80
C LEU A 490 -5.46 -14.47 12.09
N ILE A 491 -6.25 -14.28 11.04
CA ILE A 491 -7.67 -13.94 11.15
C ILE A 491 -8.51 -15.20 11.33
N LYS A 492 -8.27 -16.21 10.50
CA LYS A 492 -8.97 -17.50 10.59
C LYS A 492 -8.28 -18.59 9.76
N LYS A 493 -8.63 -19.83 10.00
CA LYS A 493 -8.35 -20.92 9.09
C LYS A 493 -9.54 -21.05 8.12
N ALA A 494 -9.28 -20.80 6.83
CA ALA A 494 -10.30 -20.80 5.79
C ALA A 494 -10.58 -22.20 5.27
N VAL A 495 -9.54 -23.04 5.14
CA VAL A 495 -9.60 -24.43 4.70
C VAL A 495 -8.54 -25.28 5.43
N SER A 496 -8.60 -26.59 5.26
CA SER A 496 -7.62 -27.53 5.81
C SER A 496 -6.31 -27.55 4.97
N PRO A 497 -5.20 -28.01 5.55
CA PRO A 497 -3.96 -28.25 4.81
C PRO A 497 -4.12 -29.27 3.67
N GLU A 498 -4.96 -30.25 3.84
CA GLU A 498 -5.27 -31.28 2.84
C GLU A 498 -5.93 -30.68 1.61
N THR A 499 -6.94 -29.85 1.80
CA THR A 499 -7.59 -29.07 0.72
C THR A 499 -6.59 -28.13 0.04
N SER A 500 -5.77 -27.43 0.80
CA SER A 500 -4.69 -26.58 0.29
C SER A 500 -3.75 -27.36 -0.64
N ALA A 501 -3.30 -28.55 -0.23
CA ALA A 501 -2.39 -29.38 -1.04
C ALA A 501 -3.04 -29.82 -2.37
N ILE A 502 -4.31 -30.23 -2.35
CA ILE A 502 -5.05 -30.61 -3.56
C ILE A 502 -5.16 -29.44 -4.54
N VAL A 503 -5.52 -28.25 -4.03
CA VAL A 503 -5.67 -27.04 -4.85
C VAL A 503 -4.32 -26.58 -5.41
N LYS A 504 -3.25 -26.58 -4.60
CA LYS A 504 -1.88 -26.25 -5.05
C LYS A 504 -1.45 -27.10 -6.23
N ASN A 505 -1.64 -28.42 -6.13
CA ASN A 505 -1.27 -29.36 -7.21
C ASN A 505 -2.08 -29.10 -8.49
N ALA A 506 -3.38 -28.80 -8.39
CA ALA A 506 -4.19 -28.48 -9.56
C ALA A 506 -3.80 -27.15 -10.21
N LEU A 507 -3.34 -26.17 -9.39
CA LEU A 507 -2.80 -24.91 -9.89
C LEU A 507 -1.41 -25.05 -10.52
N PHE A 508 -0.59 -25.98 -10.04
CA PHE A 508 0.66 -26.36 -10.69
C PHE A 508 0.41 -26.95 -12.08
N GLU A 509 -0.51 -27.92 -12.20
CA GLU A 509 -0.93 -28.48 -13.50
C GLU A 509 -1.48 -27.41 -14.45
N THR A 510 -2.11 -26.36 -13.92
CA THR A 510 -2.63 -25.25 -14.73
C THR A 510 -1.50 -24.48 -15.43
N VAL A 511 -0.35 -24.33 -14.78
CA VAL A 511 0.85 -23.69 -15.36
C VAL A 511 1.61 -24.67 -16.25
N GLU A 512 1.74 -25.94 -15.83
CA GLU A 512 2.50 -26.94 -16.60
C GLU A 512 1.80 -27.34 -17.89
N ASN A 513 0.50 -27.65 -17.83
CA ASN A 513 -0.22 -28.34 -18.90
C ASN A 513 -1.52 -27.63 -19.31
N GLY A 514 -1.82 -26.46 -18.71
CA GLY A 514 -3.11 -25.80 -18.85
C GLY A 514 -3.08 -24.44 -19.52
N THR A 515 -4.02 -23.59 -19.09
CA THR A 515 -4.25 -22.25 -19.66
C THR A 515 -3.18 -21.22 -19.29
N ALA A 516 -2.20 -21.57 -18.43
CA ALA A 516 -1.24 -20.62 -17.87
C ALA A 516 0.23 -20.93 -18.26
N THR A 517 0.47 -21.68 -19.32
CA THR A 517 1.83 -22.06 -19.77
C THR A 517 2.75 -20.86 -20.06
N ALA A 518 2.19 -19.72 -20.44
CA ALA A 518 2.94 -18.47 -20.66
C ALA A 518 3.56 -17.88 -19.36
N ALA A 519 3.14 -18.37 -18.18
CA ALA A 519 3.68 -17.94 -16.90
C ALA A 519 4.89 -18.76 -16.44
N LYS A 520 5.29 -19.81 -17.17
CA LYS A 520 6.42 -20.65 -16.79
C LYS A 520 7.73 -19.88 -16.71
N VAL A 521 8.50 -20.13 -15.65
CA VAL A 521 9.88 -19.66 -15.50
C VAL A 521 10.79 -20.88 -15.41
N GLU A 522 11.78 -20.96 -16.28
CA GLU A 522 12.70 -22.09 -16.35
C GLU A 522 13.40 -22.34 -15.02
N GLY A 523 13.40 -23.58 -14.57
CA GLY A 523 14.01 -24.01 -13.32
C GLY A 523 13.19 -23.69 -12.06
N TYR A 524 11.88 -23.34 -12.19
CA TYR A 524 11.00 -23.11 -11.04
C TYR A 524 9.66 -23.81 -11.20
N GLN A 525 9.19 -24.41 -10.11
CA GLN A 525 7.83 -24.96 -10.05
C GLN A 525 6.87 -23.85 -9.62
N ILE A 526 5.93 -23.53 -10.48
CA ILE A 526 4.97 -22.45 -10.31
C ILE A 526 3.55 -23.00 -10.37
N GLY A 527 2.75 -22.67 -9.37
CA GLY A 527 1.31 -22.84 -9.44
C GLY A 527 0.62 -21.53 -9.74
N GLY A 528 -0.49 -21.53 -10.47
CA GLY A 528 -1.17 -20.28 -10.76
C GLY A 528 -2.48 -20.41 -11.50
N LYS A 529 -3.17 -19.27 -11.67
CA LYS A 529 -4.47 -19.20 -12.36
C LYS A 529 -4.59 -17.93 -13.19
N THR A 530 -5.00 -18.10 -14.44
CA THR A 530 -5.41 -17.01 -15.33
C THR A 530 -6.81 -16.52 -14.99
N GLY A 531 -7.04 -15.23 -15.16
CA GLY A 531 -8.34 -14.57 -15.12
C GLY A 531 -8.62 -13.79 -16.38
N THR A 532 -9.87 -13.82 -16.82
CA THR A 532 -10.40 -12.98 -17.90
C THR A 532 -11.81 -12.60 -17.49
N ALA A 533 -12.05 -11.33 -17.29
CA ALA A 533 -13.34 -10.79 -16.91
C ALA A 533 -13.78 -9.74 -17.93
N GLN A 534 -14.92 -9.95 -18.55
CA GLN A 534 -15.52 -8.95 -19.44
C GLN A 534 -16.22 -7.89 -18.60
N LYS A 535 -15.86 -6.62 -18.84
CA LYS A 535 -16.42 -5.49 -18.09
C LYS A 535 -17.85 -5.16 -18.54
N LEU A 536 -18.61 -4.55 -17.63
CA LEU A 536 -19.93 -4.01 -17.94
C LEU A 536 -19.79 -2.57 -18.50
N PRO A 537 -20.63 -2.19 -19.44
CA PRO A 537 -21.60 -2.98 -20.20
C PRO A 537 -20.88 -3.91 -21.21
N ARG A 538 -21.28 -5.18 -21.27
CA ARG A 538 -20.59 -6.22 -22.06
C ARG A 538 -20.52 -5.93 -23.57
N LYS A 539 -21.46 -5.11 -24.10
CA LYS A 539 -21.44 -4.63 -25.49
C LYS A 539 -20.17 -3.87 -25.90
N ASP A 540 -19.48 -3.26 -24.94
CA ASP A 540 -18.26 -2.48 -25.21
C ASP A 540 -17.04 -3.39 -25.43
N LYS A 541 -17.17 -4.70 -25.20
CA LYS A 541 -16.11 -5.72 -25.38
C LYS A 541 -14.79 -5.36 -24.69
N LYS A 542 -14.88 -4.71 -23.53
CA LYS A 542 -13.74 -4.37 -22.70
C LYS A 542 -13.46 -5.48 -21.70
N TYR A 543 -12.18 -5.78 -21.48
CA TYR A 543 -11.76 -6.88 -20.62
C TYR A 543 -10.74 -6.42 -19.60
N LEU A 544 -10.78 -7.08 -18.45
CA LEU A 544 -9.72 -7.11 -17.48
C LEU A 544 -9.12 -8.53 -17.52
N VAL A 545 -7.81 -8.61 -17.78
CA VAL A 545 -7.08 -9.87 -17.79
C VAL A 545 -6.11 -9.91 -16.64
N SER A 546 -5.91 -11.10 -16.07
CA SER A 546 -5.08 -11.25 -14.87
C SER A 546 -4.41 -12.60 -14.78
N PHE A 547 -3.36 -12.67 -13.98
CA PHE A 547 -2.70 -13.91 -13.59
C PHE A 547 -2.23 -13.81 -12.15
N ILE A 548 -2.60 -14.80 -11.33
CA ILE A 548 -2.06 -14.96 -9.98
C ILE A 548 -1.25 -16.25 -9.92
N GLY A 549 0.00 -16.15 -9.48
CA GLY A 549 0.91 -17.29 -9.37
C GLY A 549 1.70 -17.26 -8.08
N PHE A 550 2.22 -18.42 -7.70
CA PHE A 550 3.00 -18.62 -6.48
C PHE A 550 4.15 -19.60 -6.70
N ALA A 551 5.20 -19.45 -5.92
CA ALA A 551 6.37 -20.34 -5.94
C ALA A 551 7.05 -20.38 -4.55
N PRO A 552 7.78 -21.49 -4.24
CA PRO A 552 7.68 -22.80 -4.90
C PRO A 552 6.31 -23.47 -4.64
N VAL A 553 5.97 -24.52 -5.39
CA VAL A 553 4.64 -25.17 -5.23
C VAL A 553 4.52 -25.90 -3.89
N GLU A 554 5.60 -26.56 -3.44
CA GLU A 554 5.57 -27.35 -2.21
C GLU A 554 5.33 -26.47 -0.97
N ASP A 555 6.14 -25.43 -0.79
CA ASP A 555 6.09 -24.50 0.35
C ASP A 555 6.14 -23.04 -0.14
N PRO A 556 5.01 -22.48 -0.59
CA PRO A 556 4.98 -21.15 -1.20
C PRO A 556 5.58 -20.04 -0.33
N GLU A 557 6.53 -19.30 -0.89
CA GLU A 557 7.20 -18.17 -0.25
C GLU A 557 6.77 -16.82 -0.82
N VAL A 558 6.26 -16.84 -2.05
CA VAL A 558 5.79 -15.65 -2.74
C VAL A 558 4.56 -15.92 -3.58
N VAL A 559 3.62 -15.00 -3.52
CA VAL A 559 2.47 -14.86 -4.43
C VAL A 559 2.64 -13.57 -5.21
N ILE A 560 2.54 -13.65 -6.53
CA ILE A 560 2.57 -12.48 -7.42
C ILE A 560 1.23 -12.44 -8.16
N TYR A 561 0.52 -11.33 -8.05
CA TYR A 561 -0.73 -11.10 -8.77
C TYR A 561 -0.58 -9.95 -9.74
N VAL A 562 -0.83 -10.20 -11.01
CA VAL A 562 -0.77 -9.24 -12.13
C VAL A 562 -2.18 -9.03 -12.66
N VAL A 563 -2.58 -7.78 -12.79
CA VAL A 563 -3.85 -7.36 -13.39
C VAL A 563 -3.56 -6.34 -14.48
N VAL A 564 -4.13 -6.54 -15.66
CA VAL A 564 -4.10 -5.61 -16.79
C VAL A 564 -5.54 -5.25 -17.14
N ASP A 565 -5.94 -4.03 -16.81
CA ASP A 565 -7.29 -3.51 -17.08
C ASP A 565 -7.32 -2.81 -18.44
N GLU A 566 -8.16 -3.28 -19.32
CA GLU A 566 -8.34 -2.76 -20.69
C GLU A 566 -6.98 -2.58 -21.42
N PRO A 567 -6.25 -3.68 -21.76
CA PRO A 567 -5.02 -3.57 -22.53
C PRO A 567 -5.29 -2.85 -23.85
N ASP A 568 -4.35 -1.99 -24.28
CA ASP A 568 -4.51 -1.13 -25.48
C ASP A 568 -4.23 -1.92 -26.77
N VAL A 569 -5.06 -2.93 -26.99
CA VAL A 569 -5.03 -3.82 -28.14
C VAL A 569 -6.45 -4.09 -28.63
N ALA A 570 -6.57 -4.50 -29.91
CA ALA A 570 -7.87 -4.78 -30.50
C ALA A 570 -8.58 -6.00 -29.87
N ASP A 571 -7.84 -7.05 -29.54
CA ASP A 571 -8.34 -8.23 -28.84
C ASP A 571 -7.81 -8.26 -27.41
N GLN A 572 -8.65 -7.81 -26.48
CA GLN A 572 -8.29 -7.65 -25.08
C GLN A 572 -8.44 -8.94 -24.25
N ALA A 573 -9.11 -9.98 -24.81
CA ALA A 573 -9.54 -11.13 -24.02
C ALA A 573 -8.44 -12.16 -23.67
N HIS A 574 -7.18 -11.87 -24.01
CA HIS A 574 -6.05 -12.77 -23.82
C HIS A 574 -5.35 -12.56 -22.48
N SER A 575 -5.52 -13.52 -21.56
CA SER A 575 -4.80 -13.52 -20.25
C SER A 575 -3.29 -13.73 -20.37
N THR A 576 -2.76 -14.03 -21.56
CA THR A 576 -1.32 -14.13 -21.85
C THR A 576 -0.57 -12.84 -21.53
N PHE A 577 -1.15 -11.67 -21.71
CA PHE A 577 -0.55 -10.41 -21.33
C PHE A 577 -0.16 -10.37 -19.85
N ALA A 578 -1.07 -10.79 -18.97
CA ALA A 578 -0.80 -10.84 -17.53
C ALA A 578 0.18 -11.97 -17.17
N SER A 579 0.07 -13.13 -17.84
CA SER A 579 0.95 -14.29 -17.60
C SER A 579 2.40 -14.03 -18.05
N GLU A 580 2.61 -13.37 -19.19
CA GLU A 580 3.93 -12.99 -19.69
C GLU A 580 4.56 -11.88 -18.82
N LEU A 581 3.76 -10.90 -18.36
CA LEU A 581 4.27 -9.89 -17.44
C LEU A 581 4.67 -10.53 -16.10
N PHE A 582 3.84 -11.44 -15.57
CA PHE A 582 4.20 -12.25 -14.40
C PHE A 582 5.51 -12.99 -14.62
N GLN A 583 5.67 -13.69 -15.74
CA GLN A 583 6.88 -14.46 -16.06
C GLN A 583 8.15 -13.60 -16.03
N LYS A 584 8.09 -12.39 -16.61
CA LYS A 584 9.19 -11.42 -16.60
C LYS A 584 9.53 -10.95 -15.19
N ILE A 585 8.52 -10.63 -14.37
CA ILE A 585 8.70 -10.23 -12.99
C ILE A 585 9.26 -11.39 -12.17
N ALA A 586 8.66 -12.56 -12.25
CA ALA A 586 9.05 -13.75 -11.50
C ALA A 586 10.48 -14.18 -11.79
N SER A 587 10.93 -14.08 -13.06
CA SER A 587 12.29 -14.43 -13.46
C SER A 587 13.38 -13.56 -12.80
N GLU A 588 13.07 -12.31 -12.42
CA GLU A 588 13.97 -11.43 -11.68
C GLU A 588 13.74 -11.52 -10.15
N VAL A 589 12.49 -11.70 -9.69
CA VAL A 589 12.13 -11.74 -8.26
C VAL A 589 12.54 -13.06 -7.59
N TYR A 590 12.33 -14.21 -8.24
CA TYR A 590 12.62 -15.51 -7.62
C TYR A 590 14.08 -15.71 -7.25
N PRO A 591 15.06 -15.40 -8.12
CA PRO A 591 16.46 -15.43 -7.74
C PRO A 591 16.79 -14.47 -6.59
N PHE A 592 16.19 -13.28 -6.58
CA PHE A 592 16.38 -12.27 -5.54
C PHE A 592 15.89 -12.77 -4.17
N LEU A 593 14.73 -13.44 -4.14
CA LEU A 593 14.18 -14.07 -2.92
C LEU A 593 14.83 -15.41 -2.56
N ASN A 594 15.84 -15.87 -3.34
CA ASN A 594 16.47 -17.18 -3.19
C ASN A 594 15.48 -18.34 -3.25
N ILE A 595 14.41 -18.21 -4.06
CA ILE A 595 13.47 -19.31 -4.28
C ILE A 595 14.26 -20.49 -4.87
N PRO A 596 14.15 -21.71 -4.29
CA PRO A 596 14.92 -22.85 -4.75
C PRO A 596 14.56 -23.22 -6.19
N ARG A 597 15.61 -23.41 -7.02
CA ARG A 597 15.42 -23.97 -8.37
C ARG A 597 15.16 -25.48 -8.26
N THR A 598 14.26 -25.94 -9.09
CA THR A 598 14.07 -27.38 -9.29
C THR A 598 15.38 -27.91 -9.94
N ALA A 599 15.95 -28.99 -9.39
CA ALA A 599 17.05 -29.67 -10.05
C ALA A 599 16.59 -30.08 -11.45
N VAL A 600 17.28 -29.61 -12.47
CA VAL A 600 17.15 -30.16 -13.82
C VAL A 600 17.64 -31.57 -13.69
N GLU A 601 16.77 -32.60 -13.84
CA GLU A 601 17.25 -33.94 -14.13
C GLU A 601 18.01 -33.82 -15.44
N GLU A 602 19.36 -33.79 -15.36
CA GLU A 602 20.20 -34.02 -16.52
C GLU A 602 19.81 -35.41 -17.03
N GLU A 603 19.08 -35.47 -18.15
CA GLU A 603 19.03 -36.67 -18.97
C GLU A 603 20.47 -37.02 -19.27
N HIS A 604 21.05 -37.92 -18.46
CA HIS A 604 22.30 -38.56 -18.79
C HIS A 604 22.06 -39.29 -20.11
N ASP A 605 22.52 -38.64 -21.18
CA ASP A 605 22.74 -39.25 -22.47
C ASP A 605 23.57 -40.55 -22.26
N LYS A 606 22.87 -41.68 -22.20
CA LYS A 606 23.46 -43.02 -22.28
C LYS A 606 23.85 -43.27 -23.73
N GLY A 607 24.82 -42.52 -24.18
CA GLY A 607 25.37 -42.63 -25.50
C GLY A 607 26.88 -42.79 -25.45
N ASN A 608 27.34 -44.03 -25.65
CA ASN A 608 28.70 -44.43 -26.08
C ASN A 608 29.82 -44.55 -25.03
N ALA A 609 29.81 -45.65 -24.32
CA ALA A 609 31.06 -46.34 -24.04
C ALA A 609 31.52 -47.06 -25.34
N LYS A 610 32.56 -46.50 -26.00
CA LYS A 610 33.30 -47.21 -27.02
C LYS A 610 34.21 -48.23 -26.34
N GLU A 611 33.87 -49.52 -26.42
CA GLU A 611 34.81 -50.62 -26.31
C GLU A 611 35.62 -50.69 -27.61
N GLU A 612 36.92 -50.42 -27.52
CA GLU A 612 37.91 -50.85 -28.51
C GLU A 612 38.11 -52.37 -28.38
N VAL A 613 37.70 -53.13 -29.41
CA VAL A 613 38.22 -54.46 -29.64
C VAL A 613 38.55 -54.58 -31.13
N SER A 614 39.81 -54.93 -31.34
CA SER A 614 40.58 -55.26 -32.52
C SER A 614 39.87 -55.99 -33.67
N LYS A 615 40.32 -55.60 -34.90
CA LYS A 615 40.12 -56.36 -36.16
C LYS A 615 40.76 -57.75 -36.14
N PRO A 616 40.30 -58.73 -36.97
CA PRO A 616 40.81 -58.83 -38.30
C PRO A 616 39.81 -59.23 -39.43
N ASP A 617 40.13 -58.74 -40.58
CA ASP A 617 40.15 -59.20 -41.95
C ASP A 617 39.08 -60.10 -42.60
N GLU A 618 38.69 -59.62 -43.78
CA GLU A 618 38.51 -60.25 -45.10
C GLU A 618 37.20 -60.85 -45.58
N LYS A 619 36.85 -60.30 -46.71
CA LYS A 619 36.32 -60.82 -47.97
C LYS A 619 34.83 -60.92 -48.24
N ASP A 620 34.53 -60.10 -49.29
CA ASP A 620 33.84 -60.43 -50.58
C ASP A 620 32.43 -61.02 -50.56
N ASP A 621 31.56 -60.40 -51.18
CA ASP A 621 30.95 -60.57 -52.50
C ASP A 621 29.47 -60.12 -52.60
N GLN A 622 29.28 -59.21 -53.54
CA GLN A 622 28.25 -59.12 -54.60
C GLN A 622 26.72 -59.18 -54.31
N LYS A 623 26.17 -58.08 -54.85
CA LYS A 623 24.96 -58.04 -55.74
C LYS A 623 23.57 -58.23 -55.14
N GLU A 624 22.78 -57.30 -55.32
CA GLU A 624 21.73 -56.93 -56.32
C GLU A 624 20.56 -56.19 -55.67
N THR A 625 20.28 -55.03 -56.24
CA THR A 625 18.99 -54.34 -56.17
C THR A 625 17.92 -55.09 -57.03
N PRO A 626 16.62 -54.79 -57.05
CA PRO A 626 15.91 -53.55 -56.74
C PRO A 626 14.49 -53.68 -56.15
N ALA A 627 13.96 -52.52 -55.83
CA ALA A 627 12.61 -52.01 -56.09
C ALA A 627 11.50 -52.09 -55.03
N ASP A 628 10.84 -50.93 -54.95
CA ASP A 628 9.47 -50.57 -54.52
C ASP A 628 9.26 -50.28 -53.04
N GLY A 629 9.27 -49.04 -52.63
CA GLY A 629 8.24 -48.07 -52.90
C GLY A 629 7.13 -48.14 -51.87
N ILE A 630 7.21 -47.32 -50.78
CA ILE A 630 6.02 -46.71 -50.15
C ILE A 630 6.52 -45.61 -49.18
N THR A 631 6.21 -44.38 -49.49
CA THR A 631 6.37 -43.17 -48.68
C THR A 631 5.29 -43.12 -47.59
N PRO A 632 5.55 -42.81 -46.33
CA PRO A 632 4.53 -42.38 -45.40
C PRO A 632 4.35 -40.85 -45.50
N ALA A 633 3.08 -40.50 -45.62
CA ALA A 633 2.58 -39.15 -45.77
C ALA A 633 2.89 -38.23 -44.57
N GLY A 634 3.07 -36.97 -44.93
CA GLY A 634 3.40 -35.86 -44.03
C GLY A 634 2.34 -35.57 -42.98
N GLN A 635 2.80 -35.11 -41.87
CA GLN A 635 2.01 -34.42 -40.87
C GLN A 635 1.59 -33.06 -41.43
N VAL A 636 0.27 -32.88 -41.58
CA VAL A 636 -0.35 -31.58 -41.86
C VAL A 636 -0.77 -30.96 -40.55
N ALA A 637 -0.24 -29.79 -40.27
CA ALA A 637 -0.77 -28.92 -39.22
C ALA A 637 -2.16 -28.40 -39.63
N PRO A 638 -3.12 -28.30 -38.69
CA PRO A 638 -4.41 -27.71 -39.04
C PRO A 638 -4.30 -26.20 -39.15
N SER A 639 -4.60 -25.68 -40.30
CA SER A 639 -4.87 -24.27 -40.57
C SER A 639 -6.12 -23.85 -39.81
N VAL A 640 -6.03 -22.67 -39.16
CA VAL A 640 -7.14 -21.93 -38.59
C VAL A 640 -8.04 -21.47 -39.75
N GLY A 641 -9.26 -21.99 -39.82
CA GLY A 641 -10.29 -21.46 -40.68
C GLY A 641 -11.07 -20.35 -39.98
N ASP A 642 -11.17 -19.22 -40.62
CA ASP A 642 -12.06 -18.12 -40.25
C ASP A 642 -13.51 -18.61 -40.39
N GLU A 643 -14.28 -18.58 -39.31
CA GLU A 643 -15.72 -18.60 -39.35
C GLU A 643 -16.29 -17.34 -38.75
N GLU A 644 -17.06 -16.69 -39.61
CA GLU A 644 -17.81 -15.45 -39.39
C GLU A 644 -18.79 -15.53 -38.23
N GLY A 645 -19.03 -14.34 -37.67
CA GLY A 645 -19.83 -14.01 -36.52
C GLY A 645 -21.20 -14.66 -36.44
N SER A 646 -21.48 -15.20 -35.28
CA SER A 646 -22.83 -15.40 -34.80
C SER A 646 -23.11 -14.42 -33.66
N GLU A 647 -24.18 -13.67 -33.83
CA GLU A 647 -24.72 -12.73 -32.88
C GLU A 647 -24.84 -13.34 -31.49
N GLN A 648 -24.18 -12.69 -30.52
CA GLN A 648 -24.34 -12.99 -29.10
C GLN A 648 -25.59 -12.23 -28.65
N GLU A 649 -26.63 -12.96 -28.26
CA GLU A 649 -27.69 -12.38 -27.43
C GLU A 649 -27.07 -11.97 -26.08
N ASP A 650 -27.03 -10.65 -25.85
CA ASP A 650 -26.57 -10.03 -24.64
C ASP A 650 -27.56 -10.32 -23.51
N PHE A 651 -27.10 -11.04 -22.49
CA PHE A 651 -27.86 -11.27 -21.27
C PHE A 651 -27.49 -10.18 -20.26
N ASP A 652 -28.32 -9.14 -20.19
CA ASP A 652 -28.24 -8.12 -19.13
C ASP A 652 -28.76 -8.72 -17.83
N LEU A 653 -27.83 -9.00 -16.88
CA LEU A 653 -28.19 -9.27 -15.49
C LEU A 653 -28.65 -7.98 -14.83
N PRO A 654 -29.68 -8.00 -13.95
CA PRO A 654 -30.11 -6.79 -13.25
C PRO A 654 -28.95 -6.22 -12.40
N VAL A 655 -28.52 -5.06 -12.79
CA VAL A 655 -27.54 -4.25 -12.04
C VAL A 655 -28.23 -3.71 -10.81
N ALA A 656 -27.77 -4.05 -9.62
CA ALA A 656 -28.15 -3.36 -8.41
C ALA A 656 -27.70 -1.90 -8.52
N ASP A 657 -28.65 -0.98 -8.39
CA ASP A 657 -28.46 0.47 -8.53
C ASP A 657 -27.37 0.97 -7.58
N GLN A 658 -26.22 1.38 -8.13
CA GLN A 658 -25.07 1.93 -7.39
C GLN A 658 -25.17 3.44 -7.16
N SER A 659 -26.36 4.05 -7.34
CA SER A 659 -26.52 5.52 -7.26
C SER A 659 -26.81 6.07 -5.87
N SER A 660 -26.37 5.44 -4.76
CA SER A 660 -26.53 6.02 -3.44
C SER A 660 -25.43 5.64 -2.46
N SER A 661 -24.20 6.16 -2.64
CA SER A 661 -23.25 6.37 -1.53
C SER A 661 -21.93 7.05 -1.92
N ALA A 662 -21.97 8.05 -2.78
CA ALA A 662 -20.79 8.89 -3.04
C ALA A 662 -21.10 10.37 -2.72
N SER A 663 -21.65 10.64 -1.54
CA SER A 663 -21.66 11.99 -0.97
C SER A 663 -21.71 11.87 0.55
N ASN A 664 -20.70 12.45 1.21
CA ASN A 664 -20.48 12.63 2.63
C ASN A 664 -19.50 11.67 3.30
N ILE A 665 -18.21 11.89 3.02
CA ILE A 665 -17.12 11.70 4.00
C ILE A 665 -16.14 12.87 3.80
N TYR A 666 -16.51 14.07 4.23
CA TYR A 666 -15.64 15.18 4.63
C TYR A 666 -16.48 16.06 5.59
N GLU A 667 -16.50 15.72 6.87
CA GLU A 667 -16.53 16.61 8.03
C GLU A 667 -15.49 16.14 9.04
#